data_06bb4ff9478219d4e4b1c29e5216f149
#
_entry.id   06bb4ff9478219d4e4b1c29e5216f149
#
_cell.length_a   1.000
_cell.length_b   1.000
_cell.length_c   1.000
_cell.angle_alpha   90.00
_cell.angle_beta   90.00
_cell.angle_gamma   90.00
#
_symmetry.space_group_name_H-M   'P 1'
#
loop_
_entity.id
_entity.type
_entity.pdbx_description
1 polymer ?
#
loop_
_entity_poly.entity_id
_entity_poly.type
_entity_poly.pdbx_seq_one_letter_code
_entity_poly.pdbx_strand_id
1 'polypeptide(L)'
;MSTLFRVAWYRFRATFSHRWSGYLTIVLLVGLVGGVAMGAIAGARRTQSSFPIYAASTNPSQVDAFIAFVDPAIHDYAGYYPAKARAMAHLPHVKEAETAIGFDANLVLLSHLHTHAEPGQKPPVFEGSTNDDFTKEDRVTLVQGRLANPARRDEVVMNAQAAHQLGLHIGSRVRLGFNSDAQLLSPDCCSAKATPPKVVVDLRLVGIIVVASTVVQDDVDHLGSQVALFTPALTRELAQCCATYSSSALQVDGGAGEIPHVQSEIDAVIGKALATAGNGSGATAGQVQVAVATAERAIRPEAIALAVFGGIAALAAILIAAQVIGRQLRLGADDASVLRALGAGPAVTAADGLLGILGAVVLGSLVAFAVAVALSPLAPIGPVRPVYPYPGVAFDWTVLGFGVLALVAILGALSVGLAYRAAPHREAGRRRGAAARASAVVRAMATAGLPVSAVAGVRLALEPGSGRSAVPVRSAILGAVLALTVVTGTFTFGSSLDTLVSHPSLYGWNWNSMLLSGFSGDEDLPQHEATTLLEHDPYVSGISGIYFGSLKIDGQRVPVLGGSPGAPVQPPLLSGHGFDAANQVVLGATTLADLHAHVGDTVTVSNGATKPTRLTVAGTATMPAIGTQGPHLEMGSGALLDYDLIPATARNLQESTVPGPNAFLIRLRPGANPTSARRSLSRIESRLNASSDGAGGVVGVLRPAEIANYRSIGTLPGLLGGALAVGAVIALGLTLVASVRRRRRDLALLKTLGFTQRQLAATVAWQSTVAVAVGIVVGVPLGIVVGRTLWNLFARDIHAVPLPSVPILSIVLIAVAALVLANVVAAIPGRIAARTPTALILRAE
;
A
#
# COMPACT_ATOMS: atom_id res chain seq x y z
N MET A 1 48.61 -0.06 -22.67
CA MET A 1 47.73 -0.42 -21.49
C MET A 1 48.35 -1.38 -20.51
N SER A 2 49.16 -2.33 -20.96
CA SER A 2 49.74 -3.37 -20.09
C SER A 2 50.73 -2.87 -19.02
N THR A 3 51.53 -1.86 -19.27
CA THR A 3 52.51 -1.30 -18.32
C THR A 3 51.83 -0.48 -17.20
N LEU A 4 50.86 0.36 -17.56
CA LEU A 4 50.07 1.13 -16.61
C LEU A 4 49.34 0.25 -15.60
N PHE A 5 48.69 -0.82 -16.09
CA PHE A 5 47.98 -1.79 -15.24
C PHE A 5 48.92 -2.53 -14.30
N ARG A 6 50.08 -3.00 -14.79
CA ARG A 6 51.07 -3.71 -13.94
C ARG A 6 51.64 -2.84 -12.81
N VAL A 7 51.92 -1.56 -13.09
CA VAL A 7 52.40 -0.61 -12.06
C VAL A 7 51.30 -0.32 -11.04
N ALA A 8 50.09 -0.06 -11.49
CA ALA A 8 48.96 0.19 -10.61
C ALA A 8 48.61 -1.05 -9.75
N TRP A 9 48.67 -2.26 -10.31
CA TRP A 9 48.45 -3.52 -9.60
C TRP A 9 49.52 -3.80 -8.54
N TYR A 10 50.78 -3.63 -8.87
CA TYR A 10 51.87 -3.81 -7.93
C TYR A 10 51.73 -2.84 -6.74
N ARG A 11 51.43 -1.59 -7.00
CA ARG A 11 51.24 -0.60 -5.94
C ARG A 11 49.98 -0.84 -5.12
N PHE A 12 48.87 -1.23 -5.76
CA PHE A 12 47.68 -1.64 -5.04
C PHE A 12 48.01 -2.73 -4.02
N ARG A 13 48.73 -3.77 -4.45
CA ARG A 13 49.13 -4.88 -3.56
C ARG A 13 50.03 -4.43 -2.41
N ALA A 14 50.97 -3.55 -2.66
CA ALA A 14 51.87 -2.98 -1.67
C ALA A 14 51.18 -2.05 -0.63
N THR A 15 50.13 -1.31 -1.05
CA THR A 15 49.41 -0.37 -0.17
C THR A 15 48.10 -0.92 0.41
N PHE A 16 47.69 -2.10 -0.01
CA PHE A 16 46.43 -2.70 0.41
C PHE A 16 46.30 -2.85 1.93
N SER A 17 47.35 -3.35 2.59
CA SER A 17 47.36 -3.52 4.05
C SER A 17 47.12 -2.24 4.85
N HIS A 18 47.49 -1.09 4.29
CA HIS A 18 47.32 0.22 4.94
C HIS A 18 45.96 0.87 4.58
N ARG A 19 45.32 0.47 3.48
CA ARG A 19 44.09 1.08 2.93
C ARG A 19 42.88 0.15 3.02
N TRP A 20 43.00 -1.10 3.48
CA TRP A 20 41.96 -2.11 3.44
C TRP A 20 40.67 -1.69 4.15
N SER A 21 40.79 -0.95 5.28
CA SER A 21 39.63 -0.47 6.04
C SER A 21 38.75 0.52 5.24
N GLY A 22 39.38 1.33 4.36
CA GLY A 22 38.67 2.24 3.47
C GLY A 22 37.94 1.50 2.37
N TYR A 23 38.56 0.50 1.77
CA TYR A 23 37.93 -0.38 0.77
C TYR A 23 36.78 -1.18 1.38
N LEU A 24 36.99 -1.78 2.56
CA LEU A 24 35.94 -2.50 3.28
C LEU A 24 34.74 -1.58 3.61
N THR A 25 34.99 -0.32 3.98
CA THR A 25 33.93 0.66 4.20
C THR A 25 33.07 0.88 2.93
N ILE A 26 33.71 1.00 1.75
CA ILE A 26 33.01 1.14 0.47
C ILE A 26 32.20 -0.12 0.20
N VAL A 27 32.80 -1.30 0.34
CA VAL A 27 32.12 -2.59 0.13
C VAL A 27 30.89 -2.73 1.01
N LEU A 28 31.02 -2.44 2.31
CA LEU A 28 29.92 -2.57 3.27
C LEU A 28 28.79 -1.55 2.99
N LEU A 29 29.13 -0.29 2.72
CA LEU A 29 28.13 0.75 2.45
C LEU A 29 27.41 0.51 1.15
N VAL A 30 28.14 0.25 0.05
CA VAL A 30 27.53 -0.07 -1.24
C VAL A 30 26.74 -1.36 -1.13
N GLY A 31 27.29 -2.37 -0.45
CA GLY A 31 26.66 -3.68 -0.27
C GLY A 31 25.37 -3.60 0.52
N LEU A 32 25.38 -3.02 1.71
CA LEU A 32 24.21 -2.97 2.57
C LEU A 32 23.14 -2.02 2.03
N VAL A 33 23.50 -0.75 1.76
CA VAL A 33 22.49 0.25 1.35
C VAL A 33 22.02 0.00 -0.08
N GLY A 34 22.93 -0.35 -0.99
CA GLY A 34 22.60 -0.74 -2.35
C GLY A 34 21.77 -2.03 -2.40
N GLY A 35 22.08 -2.99 -1.52
CA GLY A 35 21.32 -4.23 -1.40
C GLY A 35 19.91 -4.03 -0.88
N VAL A 36 19.72 -3.15 0.12
CA VAL A 36 18.38 -2.75 0.59
C VAL A 36 17.60 -2.04 -0.52
N ALA A 37 18.25 -1.14 -1.27
CA ALA A 37 17.61 -0.46 -2.39
C ALA A 37 17.15 -1.43 -3.49
N MET A 38 18.03 -2.33 -3.93
CA MET A 38 17.69 -3.36 -4.94
C MET A 38 16.63 -4.33 -4.40
N GLY A 39 16.76 -4.75 -3.14
CA GLY A 39 15.79 -5.63 -2.48
C GLY A 39 14.40 -4.99 -2.38
N ALA A 40 14.32 -3.69 -2.09
CA ALA A 40 13.05 -2.97 -2.05
C ALA A 40 12.42 -2.85 -3.44
N ILE A 41 13.19 -2.56 -4.49
CA ILE A 41 12.68 -2.46 -5.87
C ILE A 41 12.25 -3.83 -6.39
N ALA A 42 13.04 -4.89 -6.15
CA ALA A 42 12.68 -6.26 -6.51
C ALA A 42 11.45 -6.74 -5.73
N GLY A 43 11.38 -6.39 -4.44
CA GLY A 43 10.23 -6.65 -3.59
C GLY A 43 8.96 -5.95 -4.08
N ALA A 44 9.06 -4.69 -4.55
CA ALA A 44 7.95 -3.96 -5.16
C ALA A 44 7.38 -4.69 -6.38
N ARG A 45 8.24 -5.10 -7.30
CA ARG A 45 7.82 -5.85 -8.49
C ARG A 45 7.20 -7.20 -8.15
N ARG A 46 7.82 -7.94 -7.21
CA ARG A 46 7.29 -9.22 -6.75
C ARG A 46 5.94 -9.07 -6.05
N THR A 47 5.74 -7.98 -5.29
CA THR A 47 4.47 -7.67 -4.65
C THR A 47 3.42 -7.33 -5.70
N GLN A 48 3.73 -6.50 -6.69
CA GLN A 48 2.80 -6.13 -7.75
C GLN A 48 2.37 -7.34 -8.59
N SER A 49 3.27 -8.27 -8.91
CA SER A 49 2.95 -9.47 -9.68
C SER A 49 2.39 -10.63 -8.83
N SER A 50 2.28 -10.47 -7.53
CA SER A 50 1.97 -11.59 -6.62
C SER A 50 0.56 -12.13 -6.80
N PHE A 51 -0.45 -11.26 -6.95
CA PHE A 51 -1.83 -11.71 -7.09
C PHE A 51 -2.10 -12.35 -8.47
N PRO A 52 -1.68 -11.79 -9.60
CA PRO A 52 -1.81 -12.48 -10.89
C PRO A 52 -1.14 -13.88 -10.90
N ILE A 53 0.02 -14.03 -10.26
CA ILE A 53 0.69 -15.34 -10.14
C ILE A 53 -0.12 -16.30 -9.26
N TYR A 54 -0.65 -15.81 -8.16
CA TYR A 54 -1.54 -16.58 -7.29
C TYR A 54 -2.82 -16.99 -8.03
N ALA A 55 -3.52 -16.02 -8.64
CA ALA A 55 -4.74 -16.27 -9.40
C ALA A 55 -4.52 -17.29 -10.52
N ALA A 56 -3.45 -17.18 -11.29
CA ALA A 56 -3.10 -18.17 -12.31
C ALA A 56 -2.88 -19.57 -11.71
N SER A 57 -2.43 -19.67 -10.46
CA SER A 57 -2.24 -20.97 -9.79
C SER A 57 -3.54 -21.62 -9.35
N THR A 58 -4.66 -20.89 -9.28
CA THR A 58 -5.98 -21.42 -8.91
C THR A 58 -6.75 -22.00 -10.09
N ASN A 59 -6.22 -21.97 -11.29
CA ASN A 59 -6.92 -22.39 -12.51
C ASN A 59 -8.22 -21.59 -12.71
N PRO A 60 -8.16 -20.27 -12.93
CA PRO A 60 -9.30 -19.38 -12.86
C PRO A 60 -10.26 -19.55 -14.04
N SER A 61 -11.58 -19.43 -13.75
CA SER A 61 -12.62 -19.25 -14.75
C SER A 61 -12.46 -17.91 -15.51
N GLN A 62 -12.89 -17.87 -16.76
CA GLN A 62 -12.90 -16.64 -17.56
C GLN A 62 -14.29 -16.01 -17.65
N VAL A 63 -15.33 -16.84 -17.58
CA VAL A 63 -16.72 -16.43 -17.62
C VAL A 63 -17.49 -17.15 -16.54
N ASP A 64 -18.36 -16.43 -15.84
CA ASP A 64 -19.33 -17.00 -14.91
C ASP A 64 -20.74 -16.80 -15.45
N ALA A 65 -21.54 -17.84 -15.33
CA ALA A 65 -22.95 -17.81 -15.66
C ALA A 65 -23.75 -17.88 -14.35
N PHE A 66 -24.35 -16.76 -13.95
CA PHE A 66 -25.12 -16.66 -12.73
C PHE A 66 -26.61 -16.83 -12.98
N ILE A 67 -27.28 -17.66 -12.18
CA ILE A 67 -28.72 -17.82 -12.17
C ILE A 67 -29.17 -17.67 -10.72
N ALA A 68 -29.89 -16.58 -10.45
CA ALA A 68 -30.44 -16.31 -9.14
C ALA A 68 -31.82 -16.97 -8.98
N PHE A 69 -32.25 -17.03 -7.74
CA PHE A 69 -33.60 -17.39 -7.35
C PHE A 69 -34.62 -16.49 -8.07
N VAL A 70 -35.66 -17.09 -8.62
CA VAL A 70 -36.55 -16.44 -9.56
C VAL A 70 -37.88 -16.04 -8.93
N ASP A 71 -38.47 -14.94 -9.43
CA ASP A 71 -39.73 -14.35 -9.01
C ASP A 71 -40.92 -15.34 -9.19
N PRO A 72 -41.85 -15.39 -8.22
CA PRO A 72 -43.13 -16.12 -8.32
C PRO A 72 -43.94 -15.86 -9.58
N ALA A 73 -43.81 -14.69 -10.21
CA ALA A 73 -44.50 -14.35 -11.43
C ALA A 73 -44.18 -15.28 -12.63
N ILE A 74 -43.02 -15.92 -12.63
CA ILE A 74 -42.60 -16.84 -13.69
C ILE A 74 -42.96 -18.31 -13.35
N HIS A 75 -43.48 -18.58 -12.17
CA HIS A 75 -43.85 -19.91 -11.69
C HIS A 75 -42.68 -20.94 -11.72
N ASP A 76 -41.44 -20.48 -11.69
CA ASP A 76 -40.25 -21.32 -11.68
C ASP A 76 -39.33 -20.89 -10.53
N TYR A 77 -39.15 -21.74 -9.54
CA TYR A 77 -38.63 -21.42 -8.23
C TYR A 77 -37.31 -22.13 -7.92
N ALA A 78 -36.61 -22.65 -8.90
CA ALA A 78 -35.36 -23.35 -8.67
C ALA A 78 -34.17 -22.40 -8.85
N GLY A 79 -33.31 -22.30 -7.85
CA GLY A 79 -32.01 -21.61 -7.98
C GLY A 79 -31.00 -22.42 -8.79
N TYR A 80 -31.30 -23.69 -9.10
CA TYR A 80 -30.41 -24.57 -9.86
C TYR A 80 -31.14 -25.35 -10.93
N TYR A 81 -30.67 -25.22 -12.18
CA TYR A 81 -31.23 -25.88 -13.36
C TYR A 81 -30.19 -26.83 -13.99
N PRO A 82 -30.21 -28.14 -13.63
CA PRO A 82 -29.21 -29.10 -14.13
C PRO A 82 -29.14 -29.22 -15.67
N ALA A 83 -30.25 -28.99 -16.35
CA ALA A 83 -30.31 -29.03 -17.82
C ALA A 83 -29.55 -27.82 -18.43
N LYS A 84 -29.70 -26.62 -17.86
CA LYS A 84 -29.01 -25.41 -18.30
C LYS A 84 -27.51 -25.50 -18.00
N ALA A 85 -27.12 -25.94 -16.80
CA ALA A 85 -25.73 -26.17 -16.43
C ALA A 85 -25.05 -27.14 -17.41
N ARG A 86 -25.70 -28.24 -17.75
CA ARG A 86 -25.20 -29.19 -18.77
C ARG A 86 -25.13 -28.56 -20.18
N ALA A 87 -26.12 -27.77 -20.55
CA ALA A 87 -26.11 -27.11 -21.86
C ALA A 87 -24.94 -26.11 -21.96
N MET A 88 -24.68 -25.33 -20.92
CA MET A 88 -23.54 -24.40 -20.85
C MET A 88 -22.19 -25.13 -20.92
N ALA A 89 -22.05 -26.26 -20.26
CA ALA A 89 -20.85 -27.08 -20.32
C ALA A 89 -20.54 -27.69 -21.71
N HIS A 90 -21.51 -27.69 -22.62
CA HIS A 90 -21.35 -28.25 -23.97
C HIS A 90 -21.39 -27.16 -25.05
N LEU A 91 -21.30 -25.88 -24.68
CA LEU A 91 -21.22 -24.79 -25.65
C LEU A 91 -19.92 -24.84 -26.46
N PRO A 92 -19.93 -24.38 -27.73
CA PRO A 92 -18.73 -24.22 -28.49
C PRO A 92 -17.73 -23.30 -27.75
N HIS A 93 -16.44 -23.60 -27.85
CA HIS A 93 -15.37 -22.86 -27.17
C HIS A 93 -15.37 -22.94 -25.62
N VAL A 94 -16.23 -23.73 -24.99
CA VAL A 94 -16.15 -24.06 -23.58
C VAL A 94 -15.32 -25.33 -23.41
N LYS A 95 -14.21 -25.19 -22.70
CA LYS A 95 -13.29 -26.30 -22.43
C LYS A 95 -13.69 -27.09 -21.18
N GLU A 96 -14.06 -26.40 -20.17
CA GLU A 96 -14.45 -26.95 -18.85
C GLU A 96 -15.53 -26.03 -18.26
N ALA A 97 -16.49 -26.60 -17.57
CA ALA A 97 -17.51 -25.85 -16.85
C ALA A 97 -17.89 -26.59 -15.58
N GLU A 98 -17.82 -25.90 -14.48
CA GLU A 98 -18.18 -26.39 -13.17
C GLU A 98 -19.27 -25.51 -12.55
N THR A 99 -20.12 -26.08 -11.71
CA THR A 99 -21.25 -25.34 -11.15
C THR A 99 -21.25 -25.38 -9.63
N ALA A 100 -21.16 -24.22 -9.03
CA ALA A 100 -21.41 -23.96 -7.62
C ALA A 100 -22.91 -23.66 -7.40
N ILE A 101 -23.46 -24.12 -6.30
CA ILE A 101 -24.85 -23.94 -5.90
C ILE A 101 -24.86 -23.26 -4.55
N GLY A 102 -25.56 -22.15 -4.43
CA GLY A 102 -25.76 -21.40 -3.20
C GLY A 102 -26.99 -21.85 -2.43
N PHE A 103 -26.88 -21.74 -1.10
CA PHE A 103 -27.93 -22.18 -0.16
C PHE A 103 -28.15 -21.09 0.89
N ASP A 104 -29.41 -20.85 1.23
CA ASP A 104 -29.75 -20.04 2.39
C ASP A 104 -29.87 -20.93 3.64
N ALA A 105 -28.93 -20.74 4.56
CA ALA A 105 -28.92 -21.47 5.80
C ALA A 105 -29.61 -20.68 6.91
N ASN A 106 -30.66 -21.27 7.51
CA ASN A 106 -31.32 -20.64 8.63
C ASN A 106 -30.46 -20.74 9.91
N LEU A 107 -29.91 -19.57 10.32
CA LEU A 107 -29.05 -19.43 11.50
C LEU A 107 -29.78 -19.50 12.84
N VAL A 108 -31.10 -19.65 12.85
CA VAL A 108 -31.93 -19.73 14.07
C VAL A 108 -31.53 -20.91 14.98
N LEU A 109 -30.91 -21.94 14.41
CA LEU A 109 -30.38 -23.07 15.17
C LEU A 109 -29.01 -22.81 15.83
N LEU A 110 -28.44 -21.65 15.65
CA LEU A 110 -27.15 -21.23 16.25
C LEU A 110 -27.30 -20.59 17.65
N SER A 111 -28.47 -20.71 18.29
CA SER A 111 -28.75 -20.09 19.59
C SER A 111 -27.79 -20.48 20.73
N HIS A 112 -26.94 -21.47 20.52
CA HIS A 112 -25.92 -21.92 21.49
C HIS A 112 -24.49 -21.54 21.11
N LEU A 113 -24.29 -20.90 19.95
CA LEU A 113 -22.98 -20.42 19.55
C LEU A 113 -22.83 -18.95 19.97
N HIS A 114 -21.69 -18.61 20.57
CA HIS A 114 -21.31 -17.24 20.83
C HIS A 114 -20.87 -16.63 19.49
N THR A 115 -21.86 -16.17 18.71
CA THR A 115 -21.54 -15.51 17.43
C THR A 115 -20.90 -14.16 17.68
N HIS A 116 -19.78 -13.90 17.04
CA HIS A 116 -19.12 -12.59 17.03
C HIS A 116 -19.64 -11.71 15.89
N ALA A 117 -20.85 -12.01 15.41
CA ALA A 117 -21.49 -11.20 14.38
C ALA A 117 -21.76 -9.79 14.91
N GLU A 118 -21.23 -8.80 14.25
CA GLU A 118 -21.60 -7.41 14.52
C GLU A 118 -23.03 -7.16 14.03
N PRO A 119 -23.81 -6.31 14.70
CA PRO A 119 -25.14 -5.93 14.23
C PRO A 119 -25.05 -5.36 12.80
N GLY A 120 -25.86 -5.90 11.88
CA GLY A 120 -25.82 -5.56 10.45
C GLY A 120 -24.79 -6.35 9.63
N GLN A 121 -24.07 -7.29 10.24
CA GLN A 121 -23.18 -8.18 9.49
C GLN A 121 -24.01 -9.34 8.90
N LYS A 122 -23.88 -9.54 7.59
CA LYS A 122 -24.58 -10.60 6.87
C LYS A 122 -24.08 -11.99 7.28
N PRO A 123 -24.94 -13.02 7.18
CA PRO A 123 -24.51 -14.40 7.40
C PRO A 123 -23.49 -14.82 6.35
N PRO A 124 -22.68 -15.85 6.64
CA PRO A 124 -21.80 -16.43 5.61
C PRO A 124 -22.59 -16.92 4.40
N VAL A 125 -21.99 -16.79 3.24
CA VAL A 125 -22.47 -17.41 2.02
C VAL A 125 -22.16 -18.90 2.09
N PHE A 126 -23.18 -19.73 1.93
CA PHE A 126 -23.07 -21.17 1.94
C PHE A 126 -23.17 -21.69 0.51
N GLU A 127 -22.10 -22.28 0.03
CA GLU A 127 -22.01 -22.80 -1.33
C GLU A 127 -21.49 -24.24 -1.36
N GLY A 128 -21.72 -24.91 -2.46
CA GLY A 128 -21.12 -26.20 -2.72
C GLY A 128 -21.22 -26.56 -4.21
N SER A 129 -20.28 -27.39 -4.67
CA SER A 129 -20.29 -27.91 -6.03
C SER A 129 -20.75 -29.36 -6.04
N THR A 130 -21.45 -29.76 -7.10
CA THR A 130 -21.86 -31.16 -7.32
C THR A 130 -20.70 -32.02 -7.82
N ASN A 131 -19.65 -31.41 -8.39
CA ASN A 131 -18.58 -32.08 -9.12
C ASN A 131 -17.19 -31.85 -8.51
N ASP A 132 -17.10 -31.20 -7.36
CA ASP A 132 -15.83 -30.89 -6.71
C ASP A 132 -15.07 -29.70 -7.37
N ASP A 133 -15.82 -28.73 -7.86
CA ASP A 133 -15.37 -27.50 -8.54
C ASP A 133 -14.18 -26.86 -7.85
N PHE A 134 -14.36 -26.45 -6.62
CA PHE A 134 -13.33 -25.73 -5.83
C PHE A 134 -12.00 -26.47 -5.62
N THR A 135 -11.82 -27.62 -6.21
CA THR A 135 -10.55 -28.37 -6.22
C THR A 135 -9.89 -28.43 -7.61
N LYS A 136 -10.63 -28.20 -8.68
CA LYS A 136 -10.13 -28.23 -10.07
C LYS A 136 -10.08 -26.87 -10.69
N GLU A 137 -11.18 -26.16 -10.72
CA GLU A 137 -11.35 -24.81 -11.25
C GLU A 137 -11.58 -23.86 -10.08
N ASP A 138 -11.17 -22.61 -10.16
CA ASP A 138 -11.22 -21.62 -9.08
C ASP A 138 -10.77 -22.16 -7.70
N ARG A 139 -9.69 -22.95 -7.73
CA ARG A 139 -9.21 -23.75 -6.60
C ARG A 139 -9.01 -22.93 -5.34
N VAL A 140 -9.61 -23.39 -4.26
CA VAL A 140 -9.39 -22.80 -2.95
C VAL A 140 -8.00 -23.16 -2.40
N THR A 141 -7.44 -22.25 -1.64
CA THR A 141 -6.15 -22.47 -0.96
C THR A 141 -6.38 -22.87 0.48
N LEU A 142 -5.90 -24.03 0.88
CA LEU A 142 -5.96 -24.48 2.26
C LEU A 142 -4.91 -23.74 3.12
N VAL A 143 -5.36 -23.13 4.22
CA VAL A 143 -4.50 -22.41 5.16
C VAL A 143 -4.25 -23.21 6.43
N GLN A 144 -5.30 -23.87 6.96
CA GLN A 144 -5.21 -24.69 8.17
C GLN A 144 -6.11 -25.91 8.06
N GLY A 145 -5.74 -27.01 8.72
CA GLY A 145 -6.52 -28.24 8.72
C GLY A 145 -6.37 -29.06 7.44
N ARG A 146 -7.47 -29.49 6.88
CA ARG A 146 -7.53 -30.24 5.61
C ARG A 146 -8.77 -29.86 4.80
N LEU A 147 -8.79 -30.18 3.53
CA LEU A 147 -9.99 -30.09 2.70
C LEU A 147 -11.04 -31.11 3.19
N ALA A 148 -12.30 -30.80 2.97
CA ALA A 148 -13.41 -31.69 3.27
C ALA A 148 -13.37 -32.90 2.34
N ASN A 149 -13.78 -34.07 2.87
CA ASN A 149 -13.87 -35.27 2.05
C ASN A 149 -15.13 -35.23 1.19
N PRO A 150 -15.02 -35.27 -0.15
CA PRO A 150 -16.15 -35.13 -1.07
C PRO A 150 -17.30 -36.12 -0.86
N ALA A 151 -17.01 -37.31 -0.30
CA ALA A 151 -17.99 -38.33 -0.03
C ALA A 151 -18.74 -38.18 1.30
N ARG A 152 -18.31 -37.27 2.17
CA ARG A 152 -18.92 -37.07 3.49
C ARG A 152 -19.88 -35.89 3.46
N ARG A 153 -21.08 -36.04 4.00
CA ARG A 153 -22.07 -34.97 4.10
C ARG A 153 -21.96 -34.12 5.38
N ASP A 154 -21.12 -34.50 6.32
CA ASP A 154 -21.00 -33.91 7.65
C ASP A 154 -19.73 -33.03 7.80
N GLU A 155 -19.03 -32.71 6.72
CA GLU A 155 -17.84 -31.89 6.73
C GLU A 155 -18.05 -30.57 5.97
N VAL A 156 -17.42 -29.50 6.46
CA VAL A 156 -17.44 -28.18 5.85
C VAL A 156 -16.06 -27.54 5.96
N VAL A 157 -15.68 -26.74 4.98
CA VAL A 157 -14.55 -25.82 5.06
C VAL A 157 -15.05 -24.40 4.98
N MET A 158 -14.39 -23.47 5.65
CA MET A 158 -14.80 -22.06 5.72
C MET A 158 -13.59 -21.16 5.56
N ASN A 159 -13.80 -19.92 5.13
CA ASN A 159 -12.75 -18.95 5.27
C ASN A 159 -12.62 -18.49 6.74
N ALA A 160 -11.47 -17.89 7.08
CA ALA A 160 -11.18 -17.48 8.44
C ALA A 160 -12.23 -16.51 9.01
N GLN A 161 -12.81 -15.68 8.16
CA GLN A 161 -13.78 -14.65 8.50
C GLN A 161 -15.14 -15.26 8.88
N ALA A 162 -15.63 -16.23 8.08
CA ALA A 162 -16.84 -16.98 8.40
C ALA A 162 -16.69 -17.79 9.70
N ALA A 163 -15.57 -18.48 9.87
CA ALA A 163 -15.28 -19.23 11.09
C ALA A 163 -15.24 -18.33 12.33
N HIS A 164 -14.61 -17.16 12.24
CA HIS A 164 -14.57 -16.16 13.31
C HIS A 164 -15.97 -15.62 13.64
N GLN A 165 -16.74 -15.23 12.62
CA GLN A 165 -18.10 -14.72 12.79
C GLN A 165 -19.00 -15.72 13.52
N LEU A 166 -18.89 -16.99 13.18
CA LEU A 166 -19.66 -18.07 13.78
C LEU A 166 -19.06 -18.61 15.10
N GLY A 167 -17.91 -18.08 15.54
CA GLY A 167 -17.21 -18.55 16.73
C GLY A 167 -16.66 -19.97 16.62
N LEU A 168 -16.35 -20.43 15.40
CA LEU A 168 -15.93 -21.80 15.11
C LEU A 168 -14.42 -21.94 14.99
N HIS A 169 -13.91 -23.10 15.41
CA HIS A 169 -12.53 -23.52 15.26
C HIS A 169 -12.49 -24.90 14.57
N ILE A 170 -11.35 -25.28 14.03
CA ILE A 170 -11.19 -26.61 13.41
C ILE A 170 -11.57 -27.69 14.41
N GLY A 171 -12.50 -28.57 14.00
CA GLY A 171 -13.10 -29.62 14.82
C GLY A 171 -14.43 -29.27 15.47
N SER A 172 -14.81 -27.98 15.49
CA SER A 172 -16.13 -27.54 15.98
C SER A 172 -17.27 -28.10 15.14
N ARG A 173 -18.42 -28.32 15.77
CA ARG A 173 -19.63 -28.71 15.08
C ARG A 173 -20.63 -27.57 15.06
N VAL A 174 -21.30 -27.40 13.92
CA VAL A 174 -22.38 -26.45 13.70
C VAL A 174 -23.59 -27.15 13.13
N ARG A 175 -24.78 -26.80 13.62
CA ARG A 175 -26.04 -27.30 13.10
C ARG A 175 -26.69 -26.24 12.23
N LEU A 176 -26.89 -26.54 10.95
CA LEU A 176 -27.53 -25.65 9.99
C LEU A 176 -28.86 -26.24 9.54
N GLY A 177 -29.84 -25.35 9.39
CA GLY A 177 -31.13 -25.66 8.81
C GLY A 177 -31.29 -25.00 7.46
N PHE A 178 -31.82 -25.70 6.49
CA PHE A 178 -32.04 -25.23 5.12
C PHE A 178 -33.53 -25.22 4.82
N ASN A 179 -34.01 -24.08 4.30
CA ASN A 179 -35.38 -23.93 3.85
C ASN A 179 -35.51 -24.45 2.42
N SER A 180 -36.69 -24.96 2.08
CA SER A 180 -37.01 -25.28 0.70
C SER A 180 -37.39 -23.99 -0.05
N ASP A 181 -37.29 -24.06 -1.38
CA ASP A 181 -37.68 -22.98 -2.28
C ASP A 181 -39.09 -22.46 -1.97
N ALA A 182 -40.04 -23.39 -1.74
CA ALA A 182 -41.39 -23.04 -1.37
C ALA A 182 -41.52 -22.38 0.03
N GLN A 183 -40.62 -22.68 0.96
CA GLN A 183 -40.58 -22.01 2.27
C GLN A 183 -40.02 -20.61 2.15
N LEU A 184 -39.00 -20.40 1.34
CA LEU A 184 -38.40 -19.08 1.10
C LEU A 184 -39.40 -18.12 0.44
N LEU A 185 -40.27 -18.60 -0.40
CA LEU A 185 -41.33 -17.81 -1.06
C LEU A 185 -42.55 -17.56 -0.18
N SER A 186 -42.63 -18.20 0.99
CA SER A 186 -43.74 -17.96 1.93
C SER A 186 -43.58 -16.57 2.58
N PRO A 187 -44.66 -15.77 2.67
CA PRO A 187 -44.64 -14.50 3.40
C PRO A 187 -44.17 -14.65 4.85
N ASP A 188 -44.25 -15.85 5.41
CA ASP A 188 -43.81 -16.15 6.77
C ASP A 188 -42.36 -16.65 6.88
N CYS A 189 -41.60 -16.71 5.77
CA CYS A 189 -40.26 -17.32 5.75
C CYS A 189 -39.32 -16.76 6.81
N CYS A 190 -39.41 -15.46 7.07
CA CYS A 190 -38.49 -14.72 7.91
C CYS A 190 -39.17 -14.20 9.21
N SER A 191 -40.38 -14.65 9.47
CA SER A 191 -41.14 -14.26 10.67
C SER A 191 -40.93 -15.20 11.85
N ALA A 192 -41.31 -14.77 13.03
CA ALA A 192 -41.29 -15.62 14.24
C ALA A 192 -42.24 -16.84 14.15
N LYS A 193 -43.09 -16.93 13.09
CA LYS A 193 -43.97 -18.03 12.77
C LYS A 193 -43.42 -18.97 11.68
N ALA A 194 -42.13 -18.75 11.30
CA ALA A 194 -41.52 -19.55 10.24
C ALA A 194 -41.64 -21.08 10.52
N THR A 195 -41.94 -21.81 9.46
CA THR A 195 -41.97 -23.27 9.53
C THR A 195 -40.56 -23.82 9.78
N PRO A 196 -40.38 -24.94 10.50
CA PRO A 196 -39.06 -25.55 10.69
C PRO A 196 -38.35 -25.78 9.35
N PRO A 197 -37.03 -25.66 9.30
CA PRO A 197 -36.23 -25.91 8.10
C PRO A 197 -36.51 -27.32 7.56
N LYS A 198 -36.58 -27.49 6.26
CA LYS A 198 -36.85 -28.76 5.59
C LYS A 198 -35.74 -29.78 5.80
N VAL A 199 -34.49 -29.33 5.81
CA VAL A 199 -33.31 -30.18 6.00
C VAL A 199 -32.47 -29.59 7.13
N VAL A 200 -32.05 -30.43 8.07
CA VAL A 200 -31.14 -30.04 9.17
C VAL A 200 -29.92 -30.95 9.14
N VAL A 201 -28.71 -30.32 9.13
CA VAL A 201 -27.45 -31.06 9.05
C VAL A 201 -26.50 -30.61 10.15
N ASP A 202 -25.83 -31.57 10.80
CA ASP A 202 -24.74 -31.33 11.73
C ASP A 202 -23.40 -31.37 10.94
N LEU A 203 -22.72 -30.27 10.86
CA LEU A 203 -21.48 -30.13 10.11
C LEU A 203 -20.28 -29.97 11.04
N ARG A 204 -19.17 -30.54 10.65
CA ARG A 204 -17.88 -30.38 11.32
C ARG A 204 -16.95 -29.52 10.47
N LEU A 205 -16.42 -28.43 11.04
CA LEU A 205 -15.40 -27.63 10.40
C LEU A 205 -14.07 -28.39 10.39
N VAL A 206 -13.57 -28.70 9.19
CA VAL A 206 -12.34 -29.52 9.02
C VAL A 206 -11.15 -28.73 8.46
N GLY A 207 -11.39 -27.57 7.88
CA GLY A 207 -10.32 -26.73 7.34
C GLY A 207 -10.70 -25.26 7.18
N ILE A 208 -9.68 -24.43 7.26
CA ILE A 208 -9.77 -23.01 6.93
C ILE A 208 -9.16 -22.79 5.56
N ILE A 209 -9.90 -22.17 4.67
CA ILE A 209 -9.57 -21.95 3.27
C ILE A 209 -9.52 -20.46 2.94
N VAL A 210 -8.93 -20.15 1.80
CA VAL A 210 -8.99 -18.84 1.15
C VAL A 210 -9.47 -19.05 -0.29
N VAL A 211 -10.51 -18.32 -0.65
CA VAL A 211 -10.98 -18.19 -2.04
C VAL A 211 -10.27 -17.02 -2.69
N ALA A 212 -9.97 -17.07 -3.98
CA ALA A 212 -9.18 -16.04 -4.65
C ALA A 212 -9.80 -14.64 -4.50
N SER A 213 -11.12 -14.52 -4.59
CA SER A 213 -11.85 -13.27 -4.39
C SER A 213 -11.74 -12.69 -2.98
N THR A 214 -11.42 -13.49 -1.95
CA THR A 214 -11.35 -13.05 -0.54
C THR A 214 -9.93 -12.77 -0.05
N VAL A 215 -8.91 -12.93 -0.90
CA VAL A 215 -7.50 -12.66 -0.53
C VAL A 215 -7.29 -11.19 -0.23
N VAL A 216 -7.86 -10.32 -1.06
CA VAL A 216 -7.85 -8.88 -0.87
C VAL A 216 -9.15 -8.49 -0.21
N GLN A 217 -9.05 -7.87 0.96
CA GLN A 217 -10.22 -7.38 1.68
C GLN A 217 -10.75 -6.11 1.01
N ASP A 218 -12.04 -6.11 0.72
CA ASP A 218 -12.77 -4.96 0.24
C ASP A 218 -14.14 -4.94 0.94
N ASP A 219 -14.40 -3.90 1.72
CA ASP A 219 -15.67 -3.80 2.45
C ASP A 219 -16.84 -3.46 1.50
N VAL A 220 -16.54 -3.01 0.27
CA VAL A 220 -17.54 -2.57 -0.73
C VAL A 220 -17.99 -3.73 -1.60
N ASP A 221 -17.05 -4.40 -2.27
CA ASP A 221 -17.36 -5.51 -3.19
C ASP A 221 -17.73 -6.80 -2.43
N HIS A 222 -17.36 -6.90 -1.16
CA HIS A 222 -17.50 -8.10 -0.35
C HIS A 222 -18.45 -7.92 0.83
N LEU A 223 -19.62 -7.33 0.61
CA LEU A 223 -20.71 -7.38 1.60
C LEU A 223 -21.15 -8.83 1.94
N GLY A 224 -20.47 -9.83 1.40
CA GLY A 224 -20.64 -11.25 1.62
C GLY A 224 -19.36 -12.08 1.55
N SER A 225 -18.21 -11.52 2.02
CA SER A 225 -16.90 -12.20 1.92
C SER A 225 -16.72 -13.40 2.87
N GLN A 226 -17.73 -13.75 3.66
CA GLN A 226 -17.72 -14.94 4.50
C GLN A 226 -18.24 -16.12 3.71
N VAL A 227 -17.38 -17.10 3.43
CA VAL A 227 -17.70 -18.25 2.60
C VAL A 227 -17.55 -19.55 3.38
N ALA A 228 -18.54 -20.40 3.25
CA ALA A 228 -18.54 -21.77 3.75
C ALA A 228 -18.85 -22.73 2.60
N LEU A 229 -17.93 -23.66 2.32
CA LEU A 229 -18.06 -24.58 1.20
C LEU A 229 -18.43 -25.99 1.68
N PHE A 230 -19.52 -26.50 1.10
CA PHE A 230 -20.03 -27.84 1.34
C PHE A 230 -19.38 -28.87 0.43
N THR A 231 -19.42 -30.11 0.88
CA THR A 231 -18.96 -31.25 0.09
C THR A 231 -19.91 -31.55 -1.05
N PRO A 232 -19.44 -32.16 -2.15
CA PRO A 232 -20.32 -32.63 -3.23
C PRO A 232 -21.43 -33.57 -2.75
N ALA A 233 -21.20 -34.39 -1.74
CA ALA A 233 -22.21 -35.30 -1.18
C ALA A 233 -23.40 -34.52 -0.56
N LEU A 234 -23.12 -33.50 0.24
CA LEU A 234 -24.14 -32.64 0.84
C LEU A 234 -24.81 -31.73 -0.22
N THR A 235 -24.03 -31.18 -1.13
CA THR A 235 -24.55 -30.28 -2.17
C THR A 235 -25.57 -30.98 -3.06
N ARG A 236 -25.31 -32.24 -3.47
CA ARG A 236 -26.26 -33.01 -4.26
C ARG A 236 -27.59 -33.31 -3.54
N GLU A 237 -27.53 -33.46 -2.22
CA GLU A 237 -28.72 -33.62 -1.38
C GLU A 237 -29.53 -32.32 -1.31
N LEU A 238 -28.87 -31.20 -1.00
CA LEU A 238 -29.50 -29.89 -0.85
C LEU A 238 -29.98 -29.29 -2.17
N ALA A 239 -29.29 -29.54 -3.26
CA ALA A 239 -29.65 -29.04 -4.60
C ALA A 239 -31.04 -29.52 -5.09
N GLN A 240 -31.60 -30.56 -4.48
CA GLN A 240 -32.92 -31.10 -4.84
C GLN A 240 -34.09 -30.33 -4.22
N CYS A 241 -33.84 -29.45 -3.23
CA CYS A 241 -34.90 -28.79 -2.48
C CYS A 241 -34.67 -27.33 -2.12
N CYS A 242 -33.44 -26.90 -2.11
CA CYS A 242 -33.09 -25.78 -1.26
C CYS A 242 -32.03 -24.86 -1.91
N ALA A 243 -31.90 -24.94 -3.22
CA ALA A 243 -30.94 -24.10 -4.00
C ALA A 243 -31.51 -22.70 -4.19
N THR A 244 -30.76 -21.68 -3.79
CA THR A 244 -31.19 -20.27 -3.94
C THR A 244 -30.63 -19.62 -5.18
N TYR A 245 -29.42 -20.02 -5.60
CA TYR A 245 -28.80 -19.58 -6.83
C TYR A 245 -27.80 -20.65 -7.31
N SER A 246 -27.33 -20.48 -8.54
CA SER A 246 -26.20 -21.24 -9.06
C SER A 246 -25.29 -20.35 -9.90
N SER A 247 -23.99 -20.59 -9.78
CA SER A 247 -22.96 -19.97 -10.61
C SER A 247 -22.18 -21.06 -11.31
N SER A 248 -22.13 -21.00 -12.64
CA SER A 248 -21.31 -21.92 -13.43
C SER A 248 -20.06 -21.17 -13.87
N ALA A 249 -18.91 -21.62 -13.41
CA ALA A 249 -17.60 -21.15 -13.80
C ALA A 249 -17.20 -21.85 -15.11
N LEU A 250 -16.75 -21.08 -16.11
CA LEU A 250 -16.42 -21.60 -17.44
C LEU A 250 -15.03 -21.21 -17.89
N GLN A 251 -14.28 -22.18 -18.36
CA GLN A 251 -13.02 -21.98 -19.09
C GLN A 251 -13.29 -21.92 -20.58
N VAL A 252 -12.85 -20.81 -21.21
CA VAL A 252 -13.04 -20.56 -22.63
C VAL A 252 -11.78 -20.97 -23.40
N ASP A 253 -11.97 -21.79 -24.46
CA ASP A 253 -10.91 -22.14 -25.40
C ASP A 253 -10.85 -21.10 -26.52
N GLY A 254 -9.64 -20.75 -27.01
CA GLY A 254 -9.48 -19.75 -28.08
C GLY A 254 -9.10 -18.34 -27.59
N GLY A 255 -9.06 -18.10 -26.28
CA GLY A 255 -8.57 -16.86 -25.68
C GLY A 255 -9.60 -15.76 -25.53
N ALA A 256 -9.15 -14.56 -25.13
CA ALA A 256 -10.03 -13.46 -24.74
C ALA A 256 -10.98 -12.95 -25.84
N GLY A 257 -10.69 -13.21 -27.11
CA GLY A 257 -11.53 -12.82 -28.24
C GLY A 257 -12.85 -13.58 -28.32
N GLU A 258 -12.90 -14.81 -27.79
CA GLU A 258 -14.11 -15.64 -27.82
C GLU A 258 -15.04 -15.39 -26.62
N ILE A 259 -14.58 -14.70 -25.57
CA ILE A 259 -15.37 -14.42 -24.36
C ILE A 259 -16.73 -13.77 -24.69
N PRO A 260 -16.83 -12.68 -25.48
CA PRO A 260 -18.12 -12.05 -25.77
C PRO A 260 -19.09 -12.99 -26.52
N HIS A 261 -18.57 -13.88 -27.35
CA HIS A 261 -19.38 -14.86 -28.07
C HIS A 261 -19.95 -15.90 -27.10
N VAL A 262 -19.11 -16.49 -26.27
CA VAL A 262 -19.51 -17.45 -25.23
C VAL A 262 -20.53 -16.82 -24.26
N GLN A 263 -20.31 -15.56 -23.84
CA GLN A 263 -21.27 -14.84 -22.99
C GLN A 263 -22.66 -14.72 -23.67
N SER A 264 -22.73 -14.39 -24.96
CA SER A 264 -23.99 -14.31 -25.67
C SER A 264 -24.70 -15.66 -25.81
N GLU A 265 -23.94 -16.75 -25.96
CA GLU A 265 -24.50 -18.11 -25.99
C GLU A 265 -25.02 -18.55 -24.60
N ILE A 266 -24.30 -18.19 -23.53
CA ILE A 266 -24.74 -18.41 -22.14
C ILE A 266 -26.08 -17.69 -21.91
N ASP A 267 -26.16 -16.42 -22.27
CA ASP A 267 -27.41 -15.64 -22.11
C ASP A 267 -28.57 -16.23 -22.91
N ALA A 268 -28.30 -16.81 -24.08
CA ALA A 268 -29.30 -17.54 -24.85
C ALA A 268 -29.75 -18.85 -24.13
N VAL A 269 -28.83 -19.58 -23.47
CA VAL A 269 -29.15 -20.77 -22.69
C VAL A 269 -29.94 -20.42 -21.42
N ILE A 270 -29.56 -19.34 -20.73
CA ILE A 270 -30.30 -18.82 -19.59
C ILE A 270 -31.70 -18.42 -19.98
N GLY A 271 -31.83 -17.70 -21.10
CA GLY A 271 -33.07 -17.29 -21.72
C GLY A 271 -33.67 -16.01 -21.13
N LYS A 272 -34.46 -15.32 -21.96
CA LYS A 272 -35.00 -14.00 -21.63
C LYS A 272 -35.83 -13.98 -20.33
N ALA A 273 -36.59 -15.02 -20.07
CA ALA A 273 -37.45 -15.09 -18.89
C ALA A 273 -36.65 -14.96 -17.58
N LEU A 274 -35.54 -15.68 -17.45
CA LEU A 274 -34.67 -15.59 -16.30
C LEU A 274 -33.87 -14.28 -16.26
N ALA A 275 -33.38 -13.83 -17.42
CA ALA A 275 -32.61 -12.60 -17.50
C ALA A 275 -33.44 -11.34 -17.19
N THR A 276 -34.76 -11.36 -17.47
CA THR A 276 -35.66 -10.21 -17.24
C THR A 276 -36.37 -10.26 -15.90
N ALA A 277 -36.23 -11.34 -15.14
CA ALA A 277 -36.85 -11.46 -13.82
C ALA A 277 -36.22 -10.55 -12.74
N GLY A 278 -35.37 -9.62 -13.13
CA GLY A 278 -34.77 -8.61 -12.24
C GLY A 278 -33.64 -9.11 -11.32
N ASN A 279 -33.34 -10.40 -11.32
CA ASN A 279 -32.44 -11.03 -10.35
C ASN A 279 -30.96 -11.10 -10.79
N GLY A 280 -30.57 -10.37 -11.85
CA GLY A 280 -29.18 -10.35 -12.31
C GLY A 280 -28.69 -11.64 -12.96
N SER A 281 -29.61 -12.56 -13.37
CA SER A 281 -29.22 -13.78 -14.08
C SER A 281 -28.62 -13.45 -15.43
N GLY A 282 -27.45 -14.00 -15.75
CA GLY A 282 -26.72 -13.73 -17.00
C GLY A 282 -25.27 -14.17 -16.94
N ALA A 283 -24.58 -13.94 -18.06
CA ALA A 283 -23.16 -14.14 -18.16
C ALA A 283 -22.38 -12.92 -17.63
N THR A 284 -21.40 -13.17 -16.79
CA THR A 284 -20.52 -12.14 -16.22
C THR A 284 -19.06 -12.50 -16.44
N ALA A 285 -18.16 -11.56 -16.17
CA ALA A 285 -16.73 -11.89 -16.11
C ALA A 285 -16.45 -12.86 -14.95
N GLY A 286 -15.48 -13.75 -15.14
CA GLY A 286 -15.10 -14.69 -14.11
C GLY A 286 -14.70 -13.99 -12.80
N GLN A 287 -15.14 -14.52 -11.67
CA GLN A 287 -14.94 -13.92 -10.35
C GLN A 287 -13.46 -13.63 -10.06
N VAL A 288 -12.58 -14.53 -10.48
CA VAL A 288 -11.13 -14.33 -10.29
C VAL A 288 -10.60 -13.17 -11.14
N GLN A 289 -11.16 -12.91 -12.32
CA GLN A 289 -10.75 -11.75 -13.14
C GLN A 289 -11.16 -10.43 -12.49
N VAL A 290 -12.36 -10.36 -11.92
CA VAL A 290 -12.80 -9.22 -11.11
C VAL A 290 -11.90 -9.04 -9.90
N ALA A 291 -11.59 -10.15 -9.21
CA ALA A 291 -10.66 -10.13 -8.08
C ALA A 291 -9.25 -9.67 -8.45
N VAL A 292 -8.76 -9.97 -9.68
CA VAL A 292 -7.46 -9.45 -10.16
C VAL A 292 -7.47 -7.93 -10.25
N ALA A 293 -8.51 -7.33 -10.82
CA ALA A 293 -8.62 -5.87 -10.94
C ALA A 293 -8.67 -5.19 -9.56
N THR A 294 -9.46 -5.71 -8.64
CA THR A 294 -9.55 -5.21 -7.25
C THR A 294 -8.22 -5.39 -6.51
N ALA A 295 -7.55 -6.53 -6.70
CA ALA A 295 -6.25 -6.79 -6.09
C ALA A 295 -5.13 -5.89 -6.65
N GLU A 296 -5.13 -5.63 -7.95
CA GLU A 296 -4.18 -4.70 -8.55
C GLU A 296 -4.31 -3.30 -7.94
N ARG A 297 -5.53 -2.81 -7.75
CA ARG A 297 -5.79 -1.52 -7.07
C ARG A 297 -5.28 -1.52 -5.63
N ALA A 298 -5.55 -2.58 -4.87
CA ALA A 298 -5.12 -2.70 -3.47
C ALA A 298 -3.59 -2.81 -3.30
N ILE A 299 -2.92 -3.56 -4.20
CA ILE A 299 -1.49 -3.89 -4.10
C ILE A 299 -0.61 -2.81 -4.73
N ARG A 300 -1.12 -2.09 -5.74
CA ARG A 300 -0.37 -1.03 -6.44
C ARG A 300 0.19 0.04 -5.50
N PRO A 301 -0.55 0.60 -4.53
CA PRO A 301 -0.03 1.56 -3.57
C PRO A 301 1.14 1.00 -2.75
N GLU A 302 1.05 -0.27 -2.36
CA GLU A 302 2.10 -0.98 -1.62
C GLU A 302 3.40 -1.10 -2.44
N ALA A 303 3.27 -1.53 -3.68
CA ALA A 303 4.38 -1.67 -4.60
C ALA A 303 5.04 -0.31 -4.89
N ILE A 304 4.25 0.75 -5.12
CA ILE A 304 4.74 2.11 -5.33
C ILE A 304 5.48 2.62 -4.10
N ALA A 305 4.91 2.49 -2.91
CA ALA A 305 5.56 2.89 -1.67
C ALA A 305 6.92 2.21 -1.50
N LEU A 306 6.97 0.89 -1.71
CA LEU A 306 8.21 0.12 -1.61
C LEU A 306 9.24 0.52 -2.68
N ALA A 307 8.81 0.81 -3.92
CA ALA A 307 9.66 1.30 -4.99
C ALA A 307 10.22 2.70 -4.69
N VAL A 308 9.39 3.60 -4.14
CA VAL A 308 9.81 4.95 -3.71
C VAL A 308 10.86 4.86 -2.60
N PHE A 309 10.64 4.03 -1.59
CA PHE A 309 11.64 3.80 -0.54
C PHE A 309 12.93 3.20 -1.11
N GLY A 310 12.82 2.25 -2.05
CA GLY A 310 13.97 1.70 -2.77
C GLY A 310 14.75 2.77 -3.53
N GLY A 311 14.05 3.67 -4.20
CA GLY A 311 14.64 4.83 -4.90
C GLY A 311 15.36 5.80 -3.96
N ILE A 312 14.76 6.13 -2.82
CA ILE A 312 15.38 6.95 -1.77
C ILE A 312 16.65 6.28 -1.23
N ALA A 313 16.58 4.98 -0.95
CA ALA A 313 17.72 4.20 -0.48
C ALA A 313 18.84 4.15 -1.53
N ALA A 314 18.51 3.99 -2.82
CA ALA A 314 19.49 4.02 -3.92
C ALA A 314 20.18 5.39 -4.01
N LEU A 315 19.43 6.49 -3.94
CA LEU A 315 19.99 7.83 -3.93
C LEU A 315 20.90 8.03 -2.72
N ALA A 316 20.47 7.63 -1.54
CA ALA A 316 21.28 7.68 -0.33
C ALA A 316 22.58 6.86 -0.47
N ALA A 317 22.50 5.65 -1.01
CA ALA A 317 23.66 4.78 -1.28
C ALA A 317 24.67 5.47 -2.18
N ILE A 318 24.23 6.05 -3.30
CA ILE A 318 25.06 6.78 -4.25
C ILE A 318 25.75 7.98 -3.58
N LEU A 319 25.00 8.80 -2.84
CA LEU A 319 25.52 10.00 -2.18
C LEU A 319 26.54 9.66 -1.07
N ILE A 320 26.25 8.66 -0.24
CA ILE A 320 27.16 8.21 0.81
C ILE A 320 28.42 7.57 0.20
N ALA A 321 28.25 6.71 -0.82
CA ALA A 321 29.38 6.11 -1.52
C ALA A 321 30.25 7.19 -2.18
N ALA A 322 29.66 8.20 -2.82
CA ALA A 322 30.37 9.34 -3.38
C ALA A 322 31.25 10.06 -2.36
N GLN A 323 30.73 10.28 -1.15
CA GLN A 323 31.48 10.92 -0.06
C GLN A 323 32.66 10.06 0.39
N VAL A 324 32.43 8.74 0.56
CA VAL A 324 33.48 7.80 1.01
C VAL A 324 34.54 7.63 -0.08
N ILE A 325 34.16 7.52 -1.35
CA ILE A 325 35.07 7.44 -2.49
C ILE A 325 35.90 8.71 -2.61
N GLY A 326 35.26 9.89 -2.57
CA GLY A 326 35.96 11.16 -2.62
C GLY A 326 36.97 11.35 -1.49
N ARG A 327 36.64 10.80 -0.31
CA ARG A 327 37.53 10.76 0.82
C ARG A 327 38.71 9.81 0.60
N GLN A 328 38.47 8.61 0.08
CA GLN A 328 39.50 7.59 -0.17
C GLN A 328 40.50 8.08 -1.22
N LEU A 329 40.03 8.78 -2.27
CA LEU A 329 40.89 9.41 -3.29
C LEU A 329 41.82 10.49 -2.67
N ARG A 330 41.32 11.30 -1.75
CA ARG A 330 42.14 12.34 -1.07
C ARG A 330 43.20 11.75 -0.12
N LEU A 331 42.99 10.54 0.42
CA LEU A 331 43.98 9.81 1.20
C LEU A 331 45.20 9.43 0.37
N GLY A 332 45.07 9.23 -0.92
CA GLY A 332 46.15 8.94 -1.86
C GLY A 332 46.85 10.17 -2.44
N ALA A 333 46.39 11.38 -2.12
CA ALA A 333 46.92 12.59 -2.72
C ALA A 333 48.40 12.89 -2.32
N ASP A 334 48.80 12.54 -1.10
CA ASP A 334 50.18 12.72 -0.62
C ASP A 334 51.14 11.77 -1.35
N ASP A 335 50.76 10.51 -1.51
CA ASP A 335 51.52 9.49 -2.26
C ASP A 335 51.59 9.88 -3.76
N ALA A 336 50.51 10.44 -4.34
CA ALA A 336 50.46 10.94 -5.70
C ALA A 336 51.40 12.13 -5.91
N SER A 337 51.72 12.95 -4.90
CA SER A 337 52.67 14.05 -4.98
C SER A 337 54.11 13.53 -5.08
N VAL A 338 54.43 12.49 -4.32
CA VAL A 338 55.77 11.83 -4.38
C VAL A 338 55.96 11.15 -5.75
N LEU A 339 54.93 10.45 -6.26
CA LEU A 339 55.03 9.81 -7.57
C LEU A 339 55.28 10.80 -8.70
N ARG A 340 54.69 11.97 -8.62
CA ARG A 340 54.96 13.04 -9.59
C ARG A 340 56.36 13.59 -9.52
N ALA A 341 56.88 13.75 -8.28
CA ALA A 341 58.27 14.14 -8.10
C ALA A 341 59.22 13.10 -8.73
N LEU A 342 58.80 11.85 -8.85
CA LEU A 342 59.51 10.75 -9.51
C LEU A 342 59.19 10.65 -11.02
N GLY A 343 58.42 11.59 -11.59
CA GLY A 343 58.11 11.63 -13.04
C GLY A 343 56.87 10.86 -13.49
N ALA A 344 56.02 10.35 -12.57
CA ALA A 344 54.79 9.66 -12.92
C ALA A 344 53.76 10.60 -13.58
N GLY A 345 53.28 10.26 -14.75
CA GLY A 345 52.24 11.01 -15.49
C GLY A 345 50.86 10.98 -14.79
N PRO A 346 49.95 11.88 -15.20
CA PRO A 346 48.61 11.99 -14.58
C PRO A 346 47.79 10.69 -14.65
N ALA A 347 47.97 9.93 -15.71
CA ALA A 347 47.28 8.65 -15.89
C ALA A 347 47.71 7.56 -14.88
N VAL A 348 49.03 7.52 -14.54
CA VAL A 348 49.58 6.59 -13.55
C VAL A 348 49.11 6.95 -12.15
N THR A 349 49.11 8.23 -11.80
CA THR A 349 48.67 8.69 -10.46
C THR A 349 47.15 8.52 -10.28
N ALA A 350 46.34 8.67 -11.32
CA ALA A 350 44.90 8.41 -11.27
C ALA A 350 44.60 6.89 -11.19
N ALA A 351 45.33 6.10 -11.95
CA ALA A 351 45.14 4.63 -11.94
C ALA A 351 45.47 4.00 -10.58
N ASP A 352 46.50 4.50 -9.88
CA ASP A 352 46.88 4.05 -8.54
C ASP A 352 45.74 4.19 -7.51
N GLY A 353 45.01 5.31 -7.53
CA GLY A 353 43.86 5.55 -6.63
C GLY A 353 42.58 4.82 -7.04
N LEU A 354 42.37 4.64 -8.34
CA LEU A 354 41.11 4.11 -8.89
C LEU A 354 41.00 2.59 -8.81
N LEU A 355 42.07 1.85 -8.98
CA LEU A 355 42.03 0.37 -9.08
C LEU A 355 41.39 -0.26 -7.84
N GLY A 356 41.82 0.13 -6.64
CA GLY A 356 41.29 -0.39 -5.39
C GLY A 356 39.83 0.06 -5.13
N ILE A 357 39.48 1.29 -5.55
CA ILE A 357 38.11 1.81 -5.40
C ILE A 357 37.16 1.08 -6.37
N LEU A 358 37.54 0.90 -7.62
CA LEU A 358 36.73 0.17 -8.60
C LEU A 358 36.53 -1.28 -8.18
N GLY A 359 37.60 -1.93 -7.67
CA GLY A 359 37.48 -3.28 -7.11
C GLY A 359 36.53 -3.32 -5.90
N ALA A 360 36.60 -2.33 -5.01
CA ALA A 360 35.67 -2.22 -3.87
C ALA A 360 34.22 -1.92 -4.30
N VAL A 361 34.01 -1.13 -5.36
CA VAL A 361 32.68 -0.87 -5.93
C VAL A 361 32.10 -2.15 -6.52
N VAL A 362 32.88 -2.90 -7.32
CA VAL A 362 32.41 -4.17 -7.90
C VAL A 362 32.09 -5.16 -6.79
N LEU A 363 32.99 -5.36 -5.83
CA LEU A 363 32.74 -6.27 -4.71
C LEU A 363 31.54 -5.82 -3.86
N GLY A 364 31.40 -4.52 -3.61
CA GLY A 364 30.25 -3.94 -2.93
C GLY A 364 28.94 -4.17 -3.70
N SER A 365 28.95 -4.07 -5.03
CA SER A 365 27.78 -4.36 -5.85
C SER A 365 27.43 -5.85 -5.84
N LEU A 366 28.41 -6.75 -5.76
CA LEU A 366 28.14 -8.19 -5.57
C LEU A 366 27.59 -8.49 -4.18
N VAL A 367 28.08 -7.80 -3.14
CA VAL A 367 27.48 -7.90 -1.78
C VAL A 367 26.06 -7.34 -1.79
N ALA A 368 25.81 -6.25 -2.53
CA ALA A 368 24.47 -5.69 -2.66
C ALA A 368 23.52 -6.69 -3.35
N PHE A 369 23.98 -7.39 -4.37
CA PHE A 369 23.22 -8.49 -4.99
C PHE A 369 22.88 -9.57 -3.95
N ALA A 370 23.86 -10.03 -3.20
CA ALA A 370 23.67 -11.06 -2.17
C ALA A 370 22.69 -10.61 -1.07
N VAL A 371 22.78 -9.35 -0.63
CA VAL A 371 21.84 -8.76 0.36
C VAL A 371 20.43 -8.68 -0.22
N ALA A 372 20.27 -8.24 -1.47
CA ALA A 372 18.95 -8.15 -2.12
C ALA A 372 18.32 -9.56 -2.25
N VAL A 373 19.08 -10.56 -2.61
CA VAL A 373 18.63 -11.97 -2.66
C VAL A 373 18.26 -12.48 -1.26
N ALA A 374 19.06 -12.17 -0.24
CA ALA A 374 18.77 -12.54 1.15
C ALA A 374 17.50 -11.88 1.69
N LEU A 375 17.14 -10.68 1.22
CA LEU A 375 15.91 -9.98 1.57
C LEU A 375 14.70 -10.46 0.77
N SER A 376 14.89 -11.18 -0.33
CA SER A 376 13.80 -11.60 -1.22
C SER A 376 12.69 -12.44 -0.55
N PRO A 377 12.94 -13.28 0.50
CA PRO A 377 11.87 -14.00 1.19
C PRO A 377 10.90 -13.11 1.98
N LEU A 378 11.24 -11.83 2.19
CA LEU A 378 10.34 -10.88 2.82
C LEU A 378 9.21 -10.45 1.88
N ALA A 379 9.38 -10.58 0.56
CA ALA A 379 8.37 -10.32 -0.46
C ALA A 379 7.74 -11.63 -0.96
N PRO A 380 6.48 -11.59 -1.46
CA PRO A 380 5.61 -10.42 -1.51
C PRO A 380 5.18 -9.97 -0.11
N ILE A 381 4.84 -8.71 0.00
CA ILE A 381 4.20 -8.15 1.18
C ILE A 381 2.69 -8.03 0.92
N GLY A 382 1.91 -7.76 1.99
CA GLY A 382 0.47 -7.56 1.85
C GLY A 382 -0.36 -8.83 1.92
N PRO A 383 -1.64 -8.75 1.48
CA PRO A 383 -2.64 -9.79 1.70
C PRO A 383 -2.35 -11.11 0.98
N VAL A 384 -1.63 -11.07 -0.13
CA VAL A 384 -1.30 -12.27 -0.92
C VAL A 384 -0.22 -13.14 -0.27
N ARG A 385 0.59 -12.60 0.63
CA ARG A 385 1.73 -13.31 1.22
C ARG A 385 1.40 -14.69 1.80
N PRO A 386 0.29 -14.89 2.56
CA PRO A 386 -0.04 -16.18 3.16
C PRO A 386 -0.39 -17.27 2.14
N VAL A 387 -0.88 -16.86 0.96
CA VAL A 387 -1.36 -17.77 -0.09
C VAL A 387 -0.44 -17.80 -1.31
N TYR A 388 0.66 -17.08 -1.29
CA TYR A 388 1.59 -16.99 -2.42
C TYR A 388 2.22 -18.36 -2.73
N PRO A 389 2.09 -18.89 -3.96
CA PRO A 389 2.47 -20.28 -4.26
C PRO A 389 3.99 -20.54 -4.24
N TYR A 390 4.80 -19.49 -4.39
CA TYR A 390 6.26 -19.60 -4.45
C TYR A 390 6.95 -18.82 -3.34
N PRO A 391 6.78 -19.19 -2.06
CA PRO A 391 7.46 -18.51 -0.95
C PRO A 391 8.96 -18.81 -0.99
N GLY A 392 9.77 -17.92 -0.43
CA GLY A 392 11.21 -18.13 -0.30
C GLY A 392 12.06 -17.26 -1.22
N VAL A 393 13.28 -17.73 -1.50
CA VAL A 393 14.29 -16.97 -2.25
C VAL A 393 13.88 -16.86 -3.72
N ALA A 394 13.87 -15.64 -4.24
CA ALA A 394 13.58 -15.35 -5.63
C ALA A 394 14.68 -14.48 -6.25
N PHE A 395 14.92 -14.69 -7.54
CA PHE A 395 15.91 -13.95 -8.32
C PHE A 395 15.19 -13.11 -9.37
N ASP A 396 15.05 -11.81 -9.13
CA ASP A 396 14.62 -10.85 -10.16
C ASP A 396 15.86 -10.42 -10.97
N TRP A 397 16.20 -11.18 -12.01
CA TRP A 397 17.38 -10.91 -12.85
C TRP A 397 17.37 -9.53 -13.48
N THR A 398 16.20 -8.95 -13.76
CA THR A 398 16.09 -7.59 -14.27
C THR A 398 16.56 -6.57 -13.24
N VAL A 399 16.00 -6.58 -12.04
CA VAL A 399 16.39 -5.62 -11.00
C VAL A 399 17.81 -5.89 -10.50
N LEU A 400 18.16 -7.16 -10.28
CA LEU A 400 19.48 -7.53 -9.76
C LEU A 400 20.58 -7.26 -10.79
N GLY A 401 20.38 -7.65 -12.07
CA GLY A 401 21.35 -7.45 -13.13
C GLY A 401 21.53 -5.97 -13.47
N PHE A 402 20.44 -5.26 -13.78
CA PHE A 402 20.52 -3.83 -14.05
C PHE A 402 20.95 -3.01 -12.83
N GLY A 403 20.57 -3.41 -11.61
CA GLY A 403 20.97 -2.75 -10.38
C GLY A 403 22.48 -2.83 -10.13
N VAL A 404 23.08 -4.02 -10.28
CA VAL A 404 24.53 -4.20 -10.19
C VAL A 404 25.24 -3.39 -11.27
N LEU A 405 24.77 -3.47 -12.52
CA LEU A 405 25.35 -2.71 -13.63
C LEU A 405 25.27 -1.20 -13.38
N ALA A 406 24.12 -0.71 -12.93
CA ALA A 406 23.93 0.71 -12.61
C ALA A 406 24.81 1.17 -11.45
N LEU A 407 24.93 0.40 -10.38
CA LEU A 407 25.82 0.70 -9.27
C LEU A 407 27.28 0.78 -9.73
N VAL A 408 27.75 -0.21 -10.49
CA VAL A 408 29.13 -0.22 -11.02
C VAL A 408 29.35 0.94 -11.98
N ALA A 409 28.42 1.21 -12.90
CA ALA A 409 28.54 2.28 -13.89
C ALA A 409 28.51 3.67 -13.23
N ILE A 410 27.50 3.93 -12.35
CA ILE A 410 27.33 5.25 -11.70
C ILE A 410 28.49 5.53 -10.74
N LEU A 411 28.79 4.58 -9.85
CA LEU A 411 29.86 4.77 -8.85
C LEU A 411 31.26 4.72 -9.50
N GLY A 412 31.42 3.93 -10.57
CA GLY A 412 32.63 3.90 -11.39
C GLY A 412 32.86 5.23 -12.09
N ALA A 413 31.87 5.75 -12.82
CA ALA A 413 31.93 7.06 -13.48
C ALA A 413 32.16 8.19 -12.47
N LEU A 414 31.48 8.13 -11.31
CA LEU A 414 31.68 9.08 -10.22
C LEU A 414 33.12 9.01 -9.67
N SER A 415 33.68 7.82 -9.48
CA SER A 415 35.04 7.60 -9.02
C SER A 415 36.06 8.21 -9.98
N VAL A 416 35.87 7.97 -11.27
CA VAL A 416 36.71 8.54 -12.34
C VAL A 416 36.57 10.07 -12.36
N GLY A 417 35.34 10.60 -12.32
CA GLY A 417 35.08 12.05 -12.29
C GLY A 417 35.70 12.76 -11.08
N LEU A 418 35.59 12.14 -9.88
CA LEU A 418 36.21 12.66 -8.66
C LEU A 418 37.74 12.58 -8.72
N ALA A 419 38.32 11.50 -9.24
CA ALA A 419 39.75 11.37 -9.44
C ALA A 419 40.28 12.42 -10.43
N TYR A 420 39.55 12.65 -11.54
CA TYR A 420 39.90 13.69 -12.52
C TYR A 420 39.82 15.13 -11.93
N ARG A 421 38.80 15.38 -11.08
CA ARG A 421 38.66 16.67 -10.37
C ARG A 421 39.71 16.88 -9.28
N ALA A 422 40.18 15.81 -8.65
CA ALA A 422 41.23 15.82 -7.65
C ALA A 422 42.64 15.91 -8.27
N ALA A 423 42.74 15.83 -9.60
CA ALA A 423 44.02 15.93 -10.30
C ALA A 423 44.66 17.31 -10.06
N PRO A 424 45.94 17.34 -9.66
CA PRO A 424 46.59 18.51 -9.04
C PRO A 424 46.86 19.69 -9.93
N HIS A 425 46.78 19.55 -11.24
CA HIS A 425 46.95 20.69 -12.17
C HIS A 425 45.86 21.75 -11.99
N ARG A 426 44.69 21.40 -11.42
CA ARG A 426 43.58 22.32 -11.13
C ARG A 426 43.57 22.84 -9.69
N GLU A 427 44.24 22.17 -8.74
CA GLU A 427 44.32 22.61 -7.34
C GLU A 427 45.33 23.73 -7.13
N ALA A 428 46.40 23.81 -7.92
CA ALA A 428 47.41 24.87 -7.81
C ALA A 428 46.83 26.28 -8.02
N GLY A 429 45.80 26.41 -8.91
CA GLY A 429 45.13 27.68 -9.11
C GLY A 429 44.11 28.07 -8.02
N ARG A 430 43.56 27.10 -7.30
CA ARG A 430 42.54 27.34 -6.26
C ARG A 430 43.12 27.65 -4.87
N ARG A 431 44.34 27.22 -4.57
CA ARG A 431 44.97 27.41 -3.26
C ARG A 431 45.43 28.84 -2.99
N ARG A 432 45.58 29.70 -4.05
CA ARG A 432 46.03 31.08 -3.90
C ARG A 432 44.98 32.10 -3.44
N GLY A 433 43.68 31.69 -3.35
CA GLY A 433 42.58 32.63 -3.07
C GLY A 433 41.83 32.48 -1.76
N ALA A 434 42.07 31.42 -0.99
CA ALA A 434 41.28 31.15 0.21
C ALA A 434 42.10 31.36 1.49
N ALA A 435 42.34 32.63 1.85
CA ALA A 435 42.60 32.95 3.25
C ALA A 435 41.44 32.49 4.10
N ALA A 436 41.65 31.53 5.02
CA ALA A 436 40.63 30.97 5.87
C ALA A 436 40.07 32.07 6.78
N ARG A 437 38.94 32.67 6.35
CA ARG A 437 38.17 33.56 7.23
C ARG A 437 37.59 32.72 8.34
N ALA A 438 37.94 33.08 9.59
CA ALA A 438 37.34 32.42 10.77
C ALA A 438 35.79 32.53 10.68
N SER A 439 35.10 31.38 10.89
CA SER A 439 33.66 31.33 10.87
C SER A 439 33.05 32.33 11.84
N ALA A 440 32.07 33.14 11.39
CA ALA A 440 31.35 34.07 12.25
C ALA A 440 30.74 33.37 13.49
N VAL A 441 30.31 32.13 13.31
CA VAL A 441 29.78 31.29 14.40
C VAL A 441 30.85 30.99 15.45
N VAL A 442 32.05 30.61 15.06
CA VAL A 442 33.17 30.35 15.97
C VAL A 442 33.52 31.60 16.76
N ARG A 443 33.54 32.76 16.13
CA ARG A 443 33.80 34.06 16.80
C ARG A 443 32.70 34.41 17.80
N ALA A 444 31.44 34.26 17.41
CA ALA A 444 30.31 34.52 18.28
C ALA A 444 30.27 33.60 19.52
N MET A 445 30.64 32.33 19.36
CA MET A 445 30.71 31.39 20.49
C MET A 445 31.89 31.67 21.45
N ALA A 446 33.04 32.14 20.89
CA ALA A 446 34.17 32.55 21.69
C ALA A 446 33.86 33.81 22.51
N THR A 447 33.12 34.77 21.96
CA THR A 447 32.70 35.99 22.66
C THR A 447 31.57 35.73 23.68
N ALA A 448 30.76 34.68 23.46
CA ALA A 448 29.69 34.29 24.39
C ALA A 448 30.19 33.52 25.65
N GLY A 449 31.50 33.35 25.82
CA GLY A 449 32.09 32.75 27.03
C GLY A 449 31.91 31.22 27.16
N LEU A 450 31.67 30.52 26.06
CA LEU A 450 31.49 29.08 26.06
C LEU A 450 32.81 28.34 26.45
N PRO A 451 32.72 27.11 27.02
CA PRO A 451 33.91 26.33 27.37
C PRO A 451 34.89 26.16 26.21
N VAL A 452 36.16 26.23 26.47
CA VAL A 452 37.21 26.15 25.44
C VAL A 452 37.10 24.87 24.59
N SER A 453 36.68 23.76 25.22
CA SER A 453 36.39 22.51 24.50
C SER A 453 35.24 22.63 23.49
N ALA A 454 34.21 23.43 23.80
CA ALA A 454 33.13 23.70 22.90
C ALA A 454 33.59 24.54 21.70
N VAL A 455 34.25 25.65 21.94
CA VAL A 455 34.81 26.54 20.88
C VAL A 455 35.78 25.75 19.98
N ALA A 456 36.67 24.95 20.54
CA ALA A 456 37.56 24.06 19.80
C ALA A 456 36.77 23.03 18.96
N GLY A 457 35.75 22.38 19.54
CA GLY A 457 34.89 21.42 18.85
C GLY A 457 34.15 22.01 17.68
N VAL A 458 33.51 23.19 17.87
CA VAL A 458 32.80 23.92 16.81
C VAL A 458 33.75 24.34 15.68
N ARG A 459 34.93 24.84 16.05
CA ARG A 459 35.97 25.17 15.06
C ARG A 459 36.37 23.95 14.24
N LEU A 460 36.59 22.79 14.90
CA LEU A 460 36.88 21.51 14.24
C LEU A 460 35.70 21.01 13.37
N ALA A 461 34.46 21.37 13.71
CA ALA A 461 33.23 21.00 12.97
C ALA A 461 32.98 21.89 11.74
N LEU A 462 33.35 23.17 11.74
CA LEU A 462 32.99 24.12 10.70
C LEU A 462 34.18 24.51 9.81
N GLU A 463 35.41 24.47 10.37
CA GLU A 463 36.63 24.88 9.64
C GLU A 463 37.38 23.65 9.10
N PRO A 464 37.69 23.61 7.79
CA PRO A 464 38.33 22.46 7.16
C PRO A 464 39.75 22.16 7.60
N GLY A 465 40.37 23.06 8.36
CA GLY A 465 41.82 23.02 8.70
C GLY A 465 42.72 23.42 7.55
N SER A 466 44.00 23.57 7.80
CA SER A 466 45.00 23.97 6.78
C SER A 466 46.03 22.84 6.54
N GLY A 467 46.52 22.68 5.33
CA GLY A 467 47.56 21.73 4.96
C GLY A 467 47.19 20.25 5.13
N ARG A 468 48.11 19.48 5.71
CA ARG A 468 47.95 18.01 5.93
C ARG A 468 46.85 17.63 6.92
N SER A 469 46.36 18.55 7.75
CA SER A 469 45.24 18.32 8.69
C SER A 469 43.85 18.64 8.13
N ALA A 470 43.74 19.03 6.87
CA ALA A 470 42.45 19.34 6.25
C ALA A 470 41.51 18.15 6.21
N VAL A 471 40.37 18.26 6.91
CA VAL A 471 39.31 17.26 6.94
C VAL A 471 38.11 17.74 6.10
N PRO A 472 37.49 16.90 5.32
CA PRO A 472 36.27 17.26 4.54
C PRO A 472 35.05 17.41 5.45
N VAL A 473 35.01 18.43 6.28
CA VAL A 473 33.92 18.71 7.24
C VAL A 473 32.57 18.83 6.54
N ARG A 474 32.56 19.44 5.35
CA ARG A 474 31.35 19.60 4.53
C ARG A 474 30.69 18.27 4.18
N SER A 475 31.47 17.21 3.99
CA SER A 475 30.92 15.88 3.67
C SER A 475 30.26 15.22 4.89
N ALA A 476 30.77 15.45 6.11
CA ALA A 476 30.15 14.95 7.33
C ALA A 476 28.81 15.64 7.61
N ILE A 477 28.77 16.97 7.45
CA ILE A 477 27.53 17.75 7.60
C ILE A 477 26.52 17.34 6.54
N LEU A 478 26.92 17.23 5.26
CA LEU A 478 26.04 16.77 4.18
C LEU A 478 25.49 15.36 4.47
N GLY A 479 26.32 14.46 5.00
CA GLY A 479 25.88 13.12 5.39
C GLY A 479 24.81 13.16 6.49
N ALA A 480 24.99 14.00 7.51
CA ALA A 480 24.01 14.19 8.58
C ALA A 480 22.71 14.83 8.06
N VAL A 481 22.81 15.87 7.19
CA VAL A 481 21.64 16.49 6.55
C VAL A 481 20.86 15.45 5.74
N LEU A 482 21.52 14.69 4.86
CA LEU A 482 20.85 13.69 4.02
C LEU A 482 20.20 12.59 4.84
N ALA A 483 20.91 12.07 5.87
CA ALA A 483 20.36 11.04 6.73
C ALA A 483 19.08 11.51 7.44
N LEU A 484 19.11 12.71 8.02
CA LEU A 484 17.95 13.28 8.71
C LEU A 484 16.83 13.64 7.73
N THR A 485 17.16 14.12 6.51
CA THR A 485 16.18 14.35 5.45
C THR A 485 15.43 13.07 5.11
N VAL A 486 16.15 11.97 4.88
CA VAL A 486 15.54 10.69 4.51
C VAL A 486 14.70 10.13 5.64
N VAL A 487 15.23 10.08 6.86
CA VAL A 487 14.49 9.56 8.02
C VAL A 487 13.25 10.39 8.29
N THR A 488 13.37 11.73 8.34
CA THR A 488 12.22 12.61 8.57
C THR A 488 11.19 12.53 7.45
N GLY A 489 11.63 12.43 6.19
CA GLY A 489 10.75 12.26 5.04
C GLY A 489 9.95 10.95 5.12
N THR A 490 10.61 9.85 5.49
CA THR A 490 9.97 8.54 5.68
C THR A 490 8.91 8.58 6.78
N PHE A 491 9.21 9.20 7.93
CA PHE A 491 8.24 9.32 9.03
C PHE A 491 7.09 10.26 8.69
N THR A 492 7.34 11.35 7.95
CA THR A 492 6.29 12.25 7.47
C THR A 492 5.35 11.55 6.49
N PHE A 493 5.89 10.78 5.56
CA PHE A 493 5.10 9.96 4.64
C PHE A 493 4.28 8.91 5.40
N GLY A 494 4.91 8.14 6.30
CA GLY A 494 4.23 7.10 7.08
C GLY A 494 3.10 7.65 7.96
N SER A 495 3.31 8.81 8.60
CA SER A 495 2.26 9.48 9.40
C SER A 495 1.09 9.98 8.54
N SER A 496 1.38 10.48 7.33
CA SER A 496 0.33 10.92 6.40
C SER A 496 -0.57 9.76 5.97
N LEU A 497 0.03 8.62 5.80
CA LEU A 497 -0.62 7.38 5.45
C LEU A 497 -1.47 6.80 6.58
N ASP A 498 -0.94 6.80 7.82
CA ASP A 498 -1.72 6.43 9.01
C ASP A 498 -2.93 7.37 9.21
N THR A 499 -2.75 8.66 8.90
CA THR A 499 -3.83 9.65 8.89
C THR A 499 -4.89 9.32 7.83
N LEU A 500 -4.50 8.92 6.62
CA LEU A 500 -5.44 8.50 5.58
C LEU A 500 -6.32 7.34 6.05
N VAL A 501 -5.70 6.27 6.57
CA VAL A 501 -6.42 5.07 7.01
C VAL A 501 -7.35 5.33 8.20
N SER A 502 -6.98 6.28 9.08
CA SER A 502 -7.76 6.59 10.29
C SER A 502 -8.85 7.64 10.08
N HIS A 503 -8.87 8.34 8.94
CA HIS A 503 -9.83 9.42 8.66
C HIS A 503 -10.64 9.14 7.38
N PRO A 504 -11.85 8.56 7.51
CA PRO A 504 -12.70 8.18 6.37
C PRO A 504 -12.99 9.31 5.37
N SER A 505 -13.05 10.55 5.83
CA SER A 505 -13.25 11.70 4.95
C SER A 505 -12.14 11.88 3.91
N LEU A 506 -10.96 11.31 4.13
CA LEU A 506 -9.85 11.41 3.18
C LEU A 506 -9.96 10.43 1.99
N TYR A 507 -10.83 9.41 2.10
CA TYR A 507 -11.13 8.48 1.01
C TYR A 507 -12.61 8.50 0.60
N GLY A 508 -13.27 9.65 0.76
CA GLY A 508 -14.59 9.92 0.21
C GLY A 508 -15.76 9.74 1.17
N TRP A 509 -15.55 9.23 2.38
CA TRP A 509 -16.60 8.93 3.33
C TRP A 509 -16.77 10.07 4.35
N ASN A 510 -17.62 11.08 4.02
CA ASN A 510 -17.82 12.28 4.84
C ASN A 510 -19.09 12.20 5.72
N TRP A 511 -19.50 11.01 6.13
CA TRP A 511 -20.63 10.73 7.01
C TRP A 511 -20.30 9.59 7.97
N ASN A 512 -21.22 9.28 8.88
CA ASN A 512 -20.94 8.30 9.94
C ASN A 512 -21.52 6.91 9.64
N SER A 513 -22.69 6.86 8.98
CA SER A 513 -23.39 5.63 8.65
C SER A 513 -24.17 5.82 7.36
N MET A 514 -24.51 4.73 6.70
CA MET A 514 -25.38 4.70 5.54
C MET A 514 -26.49 3.69 5.81
N LEU A 515 -27.73 4.07 5.54
CA LEU A 515 -28.85 3.13 5.46
C LEU A 515 -29.00 2.70 4.01
N LEU A 516 -28.77 1.45 3.72
CA LEU A 516 -28.76 0.88 2.39
C LEU A 516 -30.00 -0.01 2.21
N SER A 517 -30.68 0.11 1.09
CA SER A 517 -31.83 -0.77 0.77
C SER A 517 -31.38 -2.13 0.27
N GLY A 518 -32.21 -3.13 0.39
CA GLY A 518 -31.97 -4.47 -0.13
C GLY A 518 -30.64 -5.08 0.26
N PHE A 519 -30.12 -5.98 -0.55
CA PHE A 519 -28.85 -6.67 -0.26
C PHE A 519 -27.63 -5.74 -0.42
N SER A 520 -27.67 -4.82 -1.39
CA SER A 520 -26.54 -3.94 -1.76
C SER A 520 -26.98 -2.58 -2.30
N GLY A 521 -28.18 -2.10 -2.00
CA GLY A 521 -28.75 -0.90 -2.56
C GLY A 521 -29.47 -1.15 -3.90
N ASP A 522 -29.93 -2.35 -4.10
CA ASP A 522 -30.62 -2.81 -5.30
C ASP A 522 -32.14 -2.55 -5.27
N GLU A 523 -32.67 -2.04 -4.18
CA GLU A 523 -34.07 -1.66 -4.02
C GLU A 523 -34.23 -0.17 -3.71
N ASP A 524 -35.45 0.31 -3.58
CA ASP A 524 -35.79 1.66 -3.15
C ASP A 524 -36.24 1.68 -1.69
N LEU A 525 -35.83 2.69 -0.94
CA LEU A 525 -36.35 2.95 0.41
C LEU A 525 -37.59 3.87 0.34
N PRO A 526 -38.64 3.66 1.16
CA PRO A 526 -39.80 4.57 1.20
C PRO A 526 -39.37 5.98 1.62
N GLN A 527 -39.23 6.86 0.65
CA GLN A 527 -38.57 8.18 0.82
C GLN A 527 -39.17 8.99 1.96
N HIS A 528 -40.49 9.15 2.00
CA HIS A 528 -41.16 10.00 2.96
C HIS A 528 -41.04 9.43 4.39
N GLU A 529 -41.24 8.13 4.56
CA GLU A 529 -41.17 7.47 5.86
C GLU A 529 -39.72 7.46 6.38
N ALA A 530 -38.77 7.07 5.53
CA ALA A 530 -37.35 7.03 5.89
C ALA A 530 -36.82 8.43 6.25
N THR A 531 -37.15 9.45 5.45
CA THR A 531 -36.77 10.84 5.75
C THR A 531 -37.34 11.31 7.09
N THR A 532 -38.63 11.06 7.31
CA THR A 532 -39.31 11.46 8.56
C THR A 532 -38.69 10.79 9.78
N LEU A 533 -38.43 9.49 9.72
CA LEU A 533 -37.83 8.75 10.84
C LEU A 533 -36.39 9.18 11.11
N LEU A 534 -35.61 9.41 10.08
CA LEU A 534 -34.19 9.81 10.21
C LEU A 534 -34.02 11.24 10.71
N GLU A 535 -34.84 12.20 10.20
CA GLU A 535 -34.78 13.60 10.62
C GLU A 535 -35.21 13.82 12.08
N HIS A 536 -36.14 12.99 12.56
CA HIS A 536 -36.61 13.05 13.97
C HIS A 536 -35.73 12.24 14.92
N ASP A 537 -34.71 11.52 14.45
CA ASP A 537 -33.78 10.78 15.30
C ASP A 537 -32.87 11.75 16.09
N PRO A 538 -32.78 11.61 17.45
CA PRO A 538 -32.01 12.53 18.27
C PRO A 538 -30.50 12.50 18.00
N TYR A 539 -29.99 11.48 17.36
CA TYR A 539 -28.57 11.33 17.08
C TYR A 539 -28.19 11.86 15.70
N VAL A 540 -29.14 12.07 14.80
CA VAL A 540 -28.90 12.50 13.42
C VAL A 540 -28.83 14.03 13.31
N SER A 541 -27.83 14.52 12.57
CA SER A 541 -27.65 15.96 12.28
C SER A 541 -27.94 16.33 10.84
N GLY A 542 -27.88 15.37 9.92
CA GLY A 542 -28.15 15.59 8.51
C GLY A 542 -28.21 14.28 7.75
N ILE A 543 -29.04 14.26 6.73
CA ILE A 543 -29.23 13.12 5.84
C ILE A 543 -29.21 13.58 4.38
N SER A 544 -28.83 12.67 3.48
CA SER A 544 -28.96 12.84 2.03
C SER A 544 -29.37 11.53 1.40
N GLY A 545 -30.52 11.53 0.73
CA GLY A 545 -30.95 10.39 -0.08
C GLY A 545 -30.14 10.33 -1.37
N ILE A 546 -29.69 9.16 -1.76
CA ILE A 546 -28.91 8.92 -2.97
C ILE A 546 -29.46 7.77 -3.78
N TYR A 547 -29.29 7.91 -5.09
CA TYR A 547 -29.66 6.92 -6.10
C TYR A 547 -28.39 6.43 -6.80
N PHE A 548 -28.21 5.13 -6.92
CA PHE A 548 -27.14 4.56 -7.70
C PHE A 548 -27.54 4.42 -9.16
N GLY A 549 -26.63 4.71 -10.07
CA GLY A 549 -26.90 4.56 -11.48
C GLY A 549 -25.63 4.57 -12.32
N SER A 550 -25.79 4.35 -13.62
CA SER A 550 -24.73 4.46 -14.60
C SER A 550 -25.23 5.26 -15.80
N LEU A 551 -24.54 6.35 -16.11
CA LEU A 551 -24.87 7.24 -17.22
C LEU A 551 -23.69 7.36 -18.19
N LYS A 552 -23.95 7.83 -19.41
CA LYS A 552 -22.88 8.19 -20.33
C LYS A 552 -22.58 9.68 -20.19
N ILE A 553 -21.36 10.00 -19.81
CA ILE A 553 -20.84 11.37 -19.74
C ILE A 553 -19.80 11.52 -20.86
N ASP A 554 -20.04 12.44 -21.79
CA ASP A 554 -19.24 12.61 -23.03
C ASP A 554 -18.96 11.26 -23.75
N GLY A 555 -19.97 10.38 -23.77
CA GLY A 555 -19.91 9.08 -24.43
C GLY A 555 -19.29 7.94 -23.59
N GLN A 556 -18.65 8.21 -22.48
CA GLN A 556 -18.09 7.22 -21.56
C GLN A 556 -19.14 6.80 -20.52
N ARG A 557 -19.20 5.51 -20.20
CA ARG A 557 -20.07 5.01 -19.13
C ARG A 557 -19.42 5.34 -17.78
N VAL A 558 -20.11 6.09 -16.96
CA VAL A 558 -19.66 6.57 -15.65
C VAL A 558 -20.68 6.15 -14.59
N PRO A 559 -20.27 5.51 -13.50
CA PRO A 559 -21.14 5.27 -12.35
C PRO A 559 -21.47 6.59 -11.68
N VAL A 560 -22.74 6.78 -11.28
CA VAL A 560 -23.21 8.05 -10.76
C VAL A 560 -23.95 7.89 -9.44
N LEU A 561 -23.83 8.90 -8.58
CA LEU A 561 -24.70 9.15 -7.44
C LEU A 561 -25.70 10.23 -7.83
N GLY A 562 -26.97 9.88 -7.88
CA GLY A 562 -28.04 10.86 -7.98
C GLY A 562 -28.40 11.41 -6.63
N GLY A 563 -28.34 12.70 -6.44
CA GLY A 563 -28.69 13.38 -5.21
C GLY A 563 -29.48 14.64 -5.44
N SER A 564 -29.98 15.26 -4.38
CA SER A 564 -30.62 16.57 -4.47
C SER A 564 -29.57 17.69 -4.41
N PRO A 565 -29.72 18.75 -5.24
CA PRO A 565 -28.83 19.90 -5.13
C PRO A 565 -28.85 20.52 -3.73
N GLY A 566 -27.66 20.91 -3.22
CA GLY A 566 -27.54 21.52 -1.89
C GLY A 566 -27.76 20.56 -0.71
N ALA A 567 -27.79 19.25 -0.94
CA ALA A 567 -27.96 18.25 0.11
C ALA A 567 -26.87 18.38 1.19
N PRO A 568 -27.22 18.24 2.49
CA PRO A 568 -26.32 18.57 3.61
C PRO A 568 -25.15 17.57 3.75
N VAL A 569 -25.27 16.38 3.18
CA VAL A 569 -24.25 15.33 3.20
C VAL A 569 -23.81 15.01 1.78
N GLN A 570 -22.58 15.38 1.45
CA GLN A 570 -21.98 15.15 0.12
C GLN A 570 -20.56 14.63 0.29
N PRO A 571 -19.97 13.96 -0.72
CA PRO A 571 -18.58 13.59 -0.74
C PRO A 571 -17.64 14.79 -0.54
N PRO A 572 -16.45 14.61 0.08
CA PRO A 572 -15.52 15.72 0.34
C PRO A 572 -14.92 16.25 -0.97
N LEU A 573 -14.93 17.59 -1.08
CA LEU A 573 -14.42 18.29 -2.28
C LEU A 573 -12.89 18.34 -2.29
N LEU A 574 -12.32 18.20 -3.47
CA LEU A 574 -10.90 18.41 -3.76
C LEU A 574 -10.65 19.80 -4.35
N SER A 575 -11.58 20.28 -5.20
CA SER A 575 -11.52 21.61 -5.82
C SER A 575 -12.90 22.06 -6.29
N GLY A 576 -13.07 23.35 -6.54
CA GLY A 576 -14.34 23.93 -6.94
C GLY A 576 -15.32 24.07 -5.76
N HIS A 577 -16.60 23.91 -6.04
CA HIS A 577 -17.68 23.95 -5.06
C HIS A 577 -18.60 22.72 -5.17
N GLY A 578 -19.52 22.56 -4.21
CA GLY A 578 -20.43 21.44 -4.13
C GLY A 578 -21.47 21.41 -5.24
N PHE A 579 -22.26 20.34 -5.23
CA PHE A 579 -23.41 20.18 -6.12
C PHE A 579 -24.60 20.97 -5.53
N ASP A 580 -24.82 22.22 -6.02
CA ASP A 580 -25.78 23.13 -5.45
C ASP A 580 -26.94 23.45 -6.40
N ALA A 581 -26.85 23.08 -7.69
CA ALA A 581 -27.89 23.32 -8.71
C ALA A 581 -28.01 22.14 -9.68
N ALA A 582 -29.22 21.90 -10.19
CA ALA A 582 -29.53 20.76 -11.06
C ALA A 582 -28.77 20.74 -12.41
N ASN A 583 -28.24 21.88 -12.86
CA ASN A 583 -27.43 22.00 -14.07
C ASN A 583 -25.92 21.78 -13.78
N GLN A 584 -25.57 21.32 -12.62
CA GLN A 584 -24.19 21.10 -12.19
C GLN A 584 -23.88 19.61 -12.02
N VAL A 585 -22.60 19.27 -12.09
CA VAL A 585 -22.08 17.95 -11.78
C VAL A 585 -20.77 18.10 -10.99
N VAL A 586 -20.56 17.27 -9.98
CA VAL A 586 -19.28 17.11 -9.30
C VAL A 586 -18.70 15.78 -9.76
N LEU A 587 -17.50 15.83 -10.34
CA LEU A 587 -16.82 14.66 -10.86
C LEU A 587 -15.80 14.10 -9.88
N GLY A 588 -15.63 12.80 -9.86
CA GLY A 588 -14.47 12.16 -9.23
C GLY A 588 -13.19 12.56 -9.94
N ALA A 589 -12.09 12.63 -9.22
CA ALA A 589 -10.80 13.07 -9.78
C ALA A 589 -10.33 12.19 -10.96
N THR A 590 -10.55 10.87 -10.89
CA THR A 590 -10.28 9.94 -11.99
C THR A 590 -11.17 10.22 -13.19
N THR A 591 -12.47 10.31 -12.96
CA THR A 591 -13.45 10.60 -14.03
C THR A 591 -13.16 11.91 -14.72
N LEU A 592 -12.81 12.97 -13.97
CA LEU A 592 -12.40 14.25 -14.55
C LEU A 592 -11.18 14.12 -15.47
N ALA A 593 -10.18 13.33 -15.03
CA ALA A 593 -8.96 13.10 -15.82
C ALA A 593 -9.26 12.27 -17.09
N ASP A 594 -10.08 11.23 -16.99
CA ASP A 594 -10.45 10.36 -18.11
C ASP A 594 -11.27 11.11 -19.17
N LEU A 595 -12.15 12.02 -18.73
CA LEU A 595 -12.91 12.91 -19.61
C LEU A 595 -12.09 14.09 -20.15
N HIS A 596 -10.85 14.28 -19.70
CA HIS A 596 -9.98 15.43 -20.01
C HIS A 596 -10.66 16.78 -19.73
N ALA A 597 -11.54 16.82 -18.72
CA ALA A 597 -12.32 17.98 -18.34
C ALA A 597 -11.66 18.76 -17.17
N HIS A 598 -12.07 20.01 -17.00
CA HIS A 598 -11.66 20.88 -15.89
C HIS A 598 -12.87 21.44 -15.15
N VAL A 599 -12.66 21.91 -13.93
CA VAL A 599 -13.71 22.62 -13.19
C VAL A 599 -14.10 23.89 -13.96
N GLY A 600 -15.38 24.06 -14.23
CA GLY A 600 -15.96 25.11 -15.06
C GLY A 600 -16.30 24.67 -16.49
N ASP A 601 -15.79 23.56 -16.96
CA ASP A 601 -16.14 23.02 -18.28
C ASP A 601 -17.57 22.48 -18.30
N THR A 602 -18.10 22.27 -19.52
CA THR A 602 -19.43 21.69 -19.72
C THR A 602 -19.31 20.29 -20.28
N VAL A 603 -19.91 19.34 -19.63
CA VAL A 603 -19.99 17.93 -20.07
C VAL A 603 -21.40 17.57 -20.51
N THR A 604 -21.52 16.61 -21.41
CA THR A 604 -22.82 16.15 -21.94
C THR A 604 -23.18 14.82 -21.29
N VAL A 605 -24.28 14.79 -20.55
CA VAL A 605 -24.82 13.61 -19.90
C VAL A 605 -25.97 13.03 -20.72
N SER A 606 -25.91 11.73 -21.00
CA SER A 606 -26.95 10.98 -21.72
C SER A 606 -27.37 9.78 -20.89
N ASN A 607 -28.69 9.63 -20.72
CA ASN A 607 -29.31 8.52 -20.02
C ASN A 607 -29.96 7.49 -20.95
N GLY A 608 -29.85 7.71 -22.27
CA GLY A 608 -30.48 6.84 -23.29
C GLY A 608 -31.98 7.02 -23.48
N ALA A 609 -32.70 7.66 -22.56
CA ALA A 609 -34.16 7.83 -22.59
C ALA A 609 -34.59 9.26 -22.97
N THR A 610 -33.79 10.28 -22.67
CA THR A 610 -34.07 11.70 -22.93
C THR A 610 -32.98 12.30 -23.82
N LYS A 611 -33.21 13.56 -24.27
CA LYS A 611 -32.17 14.31 -24.98
C LYS A 611 -30.95 14.49 -24.08
N PRO A 612 -29.71 14.44 -24.62
CA PRO A 612 -28.51 14.72 -23.89
C PRO A 612 -28.56 16.07 -23.17
N THR A 613 -28.23 16.08 -21.89
CA THR A 613 -28.27 17.28 -21.06
C THR A 613 -26.85 17.80 -20.83
N ARG A 614 -26.64 19.11 -20.94
CA ARG A 614 -25.36 19.73 -20.64
C ARG A 614 -25.31 20.15 -19.20
N LEU A 615 -24.25 19.73 -18.48
CA LEU A 615 -24.00 20.08 -17.10
C LEU A 615 -22.65 20.79 -16.98
N THR A 616 -22.59 21.77 -16.08
CA THR A 616 -21.32 22.43 -15.75
C THR A 616 -20.61 21.67 -14.64
N VAL A 617 -19.33 21.41 -14.82
CA VAL A 617 -18.48 20.80 -13.80
C VAL A 617 -18.26 21.81 -12.66
N ALA A 618 -18.99 21.67 -11.56
CA ALA A 618 -18.95 22.57 -10.41
C ALA A 618 -17.69 22.37 -9.56
N GLY A 619 -17.22 21.14 -9.47
CA GLY A 619 -16.06 20.79 -8.69
C GLY A 619 -15.60 19.35 -8.89
N THR A 620 -14.54 19.01 -8.17
CA THR A 620 -14.07 17.63 -8.05
C THR A 620 -14.18 17.17 -6.61
N ALA A 621 -14.50 15.88 -6.43
CA ALA A 621 -14.59 15.27 -5.12
C ALA A 621 -13.80 13.96 -5.05
N THR A 622 -13.41 13.57 -3.84
CA THR A 622 -13.04 12.18 -3.59
C THR A 622 -14.33 11.38 -3.49
N MET A 623 -14.68 10.71 -4.58
CA MET A 623 -15.86 9.84 -4.56
C MET A 623 -15.61 8.65 -3.64
N PRO A 624 -16.60 8.26 -2.82
CA PRO A 624 -16.50 7.07 -1.98
C PRO A 624 -16.64 5.82 -2.82
N ALA A 625 -16.02 4.74 -2.37
CA ALA A 625 -16.34 3.42 -2.92
C ALA A 625 -17.65 2.93 -2.28
N ILE A 626 -18.75 3.09 -3.01
CA ILE A 626 -20.10 2.65 -2.61
C ILE A 626 -20.92 2.32 -3.85
N GLY A 627 -21.92 1.49 -3.70
CA GLY A 627 -22.83 1.17 -4.78
C GLY A 627 -23.45 -0.22 -4.65
N THR A 628 -24.08 -0.65 -5.74
CA THR A 628 -24.71 -1.95 -5.89
C THR A 628 -23.75 -2.97 -6.53
N GLN A 629 -24.15 -4.22 -6.66
CA GLN A 629 -23.40 -5.23 -7.44
C GLN A 629 -23.24 -4.89 -8.93
N GLY A 630 -24.04 -3.95 -9.45
CA GLY A 630 -23.95 -3.43 -10.82
C GLY A 630 -23.15 -2.11 -10.85
N PRO A 631 -23.83 -0.94 -10.91
CA PRO A 631 -23.16 0.34 -10.90
C PRO A 631 -22.66 0.66 -9.49
N HIS A 632 -21.35 0.59 -9.28
CA HIS A 632 -20.71 1.04 -8.05
C HIS A 632 -19.60 2.05 -8.37
N LEU A 633 -19.39 2.96 -7.42
CA LEU A 633 -18.30 3.92 -7.48
C LEU A 633 -17.06 3.32 -6.84
N GLU A 634 -15.93 3.61 -7.45
CA GLU A 634 -14.63 3.36 -6.87
C GLU A 634 -14.06 4.65 -6.27
N MET A 635 -13.08 4.52 -5.38
CA MET A 635 -12.44 5.69 -4.78
C MET A 635 -11.92 6.65 -5.84
N GLY A 636 -12.44 7.86 -5.85
CA GLY A 636 -12.09 8.91 -6.81
C GLY A 636 -12.72 8.78 -8.19
N SER A 637 -13.51 7.73 -8.49
CA SER A 637 -14.23 7.60 -9.76
C SER A 637 -15.73 7.82 -9.59
N GLY A 638 -16.41 8.27 -10.65
CA GLY A 638 -17.85 8.51 -10.67
C GLY A 638 -18.23 9.98 -10.72
N ALA A 639 -19.52 10.25 -10.58
CA ALA A 639 -20.08 11.60 -10.61
C ALA A 639 -21.24 11.76 -9.62
N LEU A 640 -21.40 12.95 -9.05
CA LEU A 640 -22.57 13.36 -8.28
C LEU A 640 -23.36 14.39 -9.11
N LEU A 641 -24.62 14.10 -9.36
CA LEU A 641 -25.51 14.92 -10.18
C LEU A 641 -26.97 14.78 -9.72
N ASP A 642 -27.87 15.52 -10.37
CA ASP A 642 -29.28 15.49 -10.03
C ASP A 642 -29.89 14.10 -10.30
N TYR A 643 -30.58 13.55 -9.31
CA TYR A 643 -31.23 12.24 -9.39
C TYR A 643 -32.29 12.17 -10.49
N ASP A 644 -32.92 13.28 -10.88
CA ASP A 644 -33.89 13.33 -11.96
C ASP A 644 -33.30 12.98 -13.34
N LEU A 645 -31.97 13.05 -13.48
CA LEU A 645 -31.26 12.60 -14.67
C LEU A 645 -31.10 11.08 -14.78
N ILE A 646 -31.36 10.34 -13.69
CA ILE A 646 -31.23 8.89 -13.65
C ILE A 646 -32.61 8.27 -13.90
N PRO A 647 -32.88 7.75 -15.10
CA PRO A 647 -34.17 7.11 -15.40
C PRO A 647 -34.30 5.80 -14.62
N ALA A 648 -35.55 5.40 -14.36
CA ALA A 648 -35.83 4.14 -13.67
C ALA A 648 -35.13 2.91 -14.32
N THR A 649 -35.02 2.91 -15.67
CA THR A 649 -34.33 1.87 -16.44
C THR A 649 -32.80 1.85 -16.26
N ALA A 650 -32.20 2.92 -15.78
CA ALA A 650 -30.75 2.99 -15.48
C ALA A 650 -30.45 2.76 -13.99
N ARG A 651 -31.48 2.69 -13.18
CA ARG A 651 -31.38 2.25 -11.78
C ARG A 651 -31.35 0.71 -11.78
N ASN A 652 -30.52 0.15 -10.96
CA ASN A 652 -30.44 -1.33 -10.85
C ASN A 652 -31.57 -1.82 -9.93
N LEU A 653 -32.82 -1.61 -10.38
CA LEU A 653 -33.98 -1.94 -9.59
C LEU A 653 -34.47 -3.35 -9.92
N GLN A 654 -34.49 -4.21 -8.94
CA GLN A 654 -35.56 -5.17 -8.79
C GLN A 654 -36.86 -4.34 -8.62
N GLU A 655 -37.97 -4.87 -9.09
CA GLU A 655 -39.25 -4.16 -9.04
C GLU A 655 -39.55 -3.71 -7.59
N SER A 656 -39.15 -2.47 -7.27
CA SER A 656 -39.49 -1.88 -5.99
C SER A 656 -40.94 -1.38 -6.07
N THR A 657 -41.76 -1.81 -5.15
CA THR A 657 -43.15 -1.36 -5.04
C THR A 657 -43.25 0.07 -4.51
N VAL A 658 -42.16 0.62 -4.00
CA VAL A 658 -42.11 1.95 -3.33
C VAL A 658 -41.03 2.82 -3.97
N PRO A 659 -41.37 3.98 -4.55
CA PRO A 659 -40.37 4.89 -5.10
C PRO A 659 -39.55 5.60 -4.02
N GLY A 660 -38.22 5.63 -4.18
CA GLY A 660 -37.34 6.31 -3.23
C GLY A 660 -35.85 6.14 -3.55
N PRO A 661 -34.98 6.68 -2.68
CA PRO A 661 -33.55 6.50 -2.83
C PRO A 661 -33.09 5.08 -2.46
N ASN A 662 -32.01 4.65 -3.08
CA ASN A 662 -31.36 3.36 -2.78
C ASN A 662 -30.60 3.38 -1.43
N ALA A 663 -30.19 4.56 -1.00
CA ALA A 663 -29.52 4.72 0.30
C ALA A 663 -29.70 6.11 0.87
N PHE A 664 -29.57 6.20 2.20
CA PHE A 664 -29.43 7.48 2.91
C PHE A 664 -28.06 7.60 3.52
N LEU A 665 -27.31 8.63 3.17
CA LEU A 665 -26.09 9.04 3.84
C LEU A 665 -26.46 9.76 5.14
N ILE A 666 -25.91 9.32 6.28
CA ILE A 666 -26.31 9.79 7.60
C ILE A 666 -25.12 10.40 8.34
N ARG A 667 -25.26 11.67 8.71
CA ARG A 667 -24.31 12.36 9.57
C ARG A 667 -24.87 12.43 10.98
N LEU A 668 -24.09 11.94 11.95
CA LEU A 668 -24.46 12.00 13.36
C LEU A 668 -24.11 13.36 13.97
N ARG A 669 -24.80 13.71 15.06
CA ARG A 669 -24.49 14.91 15.84
C ARG A 669 -23.11 14.79 16.49
N PRO A 670 -22.33 15.86 16.57
CA PRO A 670 -21.05 15.85 17.27
C PRO A 670 -21.22 15.39 18.73
N GLY A 671 -20.41 14.40 19.15
CA GLY A 671 -20.49 13.84 20.51
C GLY A 671 -21.57 12.77 20.72
N ALA A 672 -22.33 12.39 19.70
CA ALA A 672 -23.27 11.28 19.78
C ALA A 672 -22.55 9.97 20.13
N ASN A 673 -23.11 9.20 21.07
CA ASN A 673 -22.56 7.89 21.40
C ASN A 673 -22.79 6.93 20.23
N PRO A 674 -21.73 6.36 19.61
CA PRO A 674 -21.86 5.53 18.40
C PRO A 674 -22.75 4.31 18.59
N THR A 675 -22.65 3.65 19.76
CA THR A 675 -23.45 2.44 20.05
C THR A 675 -24.93 2.75 20.22
N SER A 676 -25.26 3.89 20.81
CA SER A 676 -26.65 4.32 20.98
C SER A 676 -27.26 4.78 19.67
N ALA A 677 -26.50 5.53 18.87
CA ALA A 677 -26.89 5.97 17.54
C ALA A 677 -27.15 4.74 16.64
N ARG A 678 -26.23 3.77 16.61
CA ARG A 678 -26.40 2.56 15.80
C ARG A 678 -27.65 1.78 16.21
N ARG A 679 -27.91 1.60 17.52
CA ARG A 679 -29.15 0.95 18.00
C ARG A 679 -30.42 1.69 17.60
N SER A 680 -30.36 3.03 17.53
CA SER A 680 -31.50 3.83 17.08
C SER A 680 -31.73 3.63 15.58
N LEU A 681 -30.66 3.72 14.77
CA LEU A 681 -30.71 3.51 13.33
C LEU A 681 -31.17 2.08 12.99
N SER A 682 -30.73 1.05 13.73
CA SER A 682 -31.20 -0.33 13.51
C SER A 682 -32.67 -0.52 13.83
N ARG A 683 -33.24 0.24 14.75
CA ARG A 683 -34.72 0.25 14.98
C ARG A 683 -35.46 0.88 13.82
N ILE A 684 -34.93 1.95 13.25
CA ILE A 684 -35.49 2.58 12.04
C ILE A 684 -35.42 1.59 10.87
N GLU A 685 -34.27 0.97 10.66
CA GLU A 685 -34.06 -0.11 9.68
C GLU A 685 -35.13 -1.21 9.83
N SER A 686 -35.28 -1.79 11.01
CA SER A 686 -36.28 -2.84 11.26
C SER A 686 -37.71 -2.39 11.00
N ARG A 687 -38.03 -1.11 11.17
CA ARG A 687 -39.33 -0.55 10.89
C ARG A 687 -39.56 -0.36 9.39
N LEU A 688 -38.56 0.14 8.67
CA LEU A 688 -38.64 0.28 7.21
C LEU A 688 -38.69 -1.09 6.53
N ASN A 689 -37.97 -2.09 7.04
CA ASN A 689 -38.02 -3.46 6.52
C ASN A 689 -39.39 -4.13 6.75
N ALA A 690 -40.14 -3.72 7.75
CA ALA A 690 -41.49 -4.22 8.00
C ALA A 690 -42.52 -3.60 7.03
N SER A 691 -42.22 -2.48 6.40
CA SER A 691 -43.08 -1.74 5.46
C SER A 691 -42.67 -1.92 4.00
N SER A 692 -41.53 -2.53 3.72
CA SER A 692 -41.01 -2.79 2.37
C SER A 692 -40.52 -4.23 2.26
N ASP A 693 -40.64 -4.82 1.07
CA ASP A 693 -40.17 -6.20 0.83
C ASP A 693 -38.65 -6.35 0.86
N GLY A 694 -37.91 -5.24 0.93
CA GLY A 694 -36.45 -5.21 0.91
C GLY A 694 -35.79 -5.07 2.27
N ALA A 695 -35.00 -6.05 2.63
CA ALA A 695 -34.19 -6.02 3.85
C ALA A 695 -33.01 -5.04 3.68
N GLY A 696 -33.21 -3.78 4.09
CA GLY A 696 -32.13 -2.81 4.17
C GLY A 696 -31.19 -3.06 5.33
N GLY A 697 -30.03 -2.41 5.35
CA GLY A 697 -29.04 -2.50 6.41
C GLY A 697 -28.39 -1.18 6.78
N VAL A 698 -28.15 -0.97 8.10
CA VAL A 698 -27.32 0.14 8.57
C VAL A 698 -25.85 -0.25 8.44
N VAL A 699 -25.16 0.34 7.48
CA VAL A 699 -23.76 0.09 7.18
C VAL A 699 -22.91 1.20 7.79
N GLY A 700 -21.79 0.82 8.42
CA GLY A 700 -20.77 1.75 8.89
C GLY A 700 -19.88 2.21 7.74
N VAL A 701 -18.72 2.76 8.10
CA VAL A 701 -17.73 3.20 7.11
C VAL A 701 -17.22 1.98 6.33
N LEU A 702 -17.43 1.99 5.02
CA LEU A 702 -16.89 1.00 4.10
C LEU A 702 -15.50 1.45 3.64
N ARG A 703 -14.54 0.56 3.71
CA ARG A 703 -13.15 0.82 3.31
C ARG A 703 -12.89 0.13 1.98
N PRO A 704 -12.53 0.88 0.94
CA PRO A 704 -12.15 0.28 -0.33
C PRO A 704 -10.88 -0.57 -0.18
N ALA A 705 -10.63 -1.44 -1.13
CA ALA A 705 -9.52 -2.38 -1.12
C ALA A 705 -8.16 -1.72 -0.85
N GLU A 706 -7.94 -0.52 -1.41
CA GLU A 706 -6.73 0.28 -1.22
C GLU A 706 -6.47 0.67 0.24
N ILE A 707 -7.55 0.84 1.01
CA ILE A 707 -7.49 1.25 2.43
C ILE A 707 -7.54 0.05 3.37
N ALA A 708 -8.41 -0.93 3.09
CA ALA A 708 -8.63 -2.10 3.96
C ALA A 708 -7.34 -2.93 4.10
N ASN A 709 -6.60 -3.13 3.02
CA ASN A 709 -5.38 -3.94 2.99
C ASN A 709 -4.13 -3.21 3.48
N TYR A 710 -4.20 -1.89 3.62
CA TYR A 710 -3.05 -1.05 3.97
C TYR A 710 -2.52 -1.27 5.40
N ARG A 711 -3.34 -1.80 6.29
CA ARG A 711 -2.99 -2.08 7.69
C ARG A 711 -1.77 -3.03 7.84
N SER A 712 -1.53 -3.86 6.83
CA SER A 712 -0.38 -4.79 6.80
C SER A 712 0.97 -4.09 6.60
N ILE A 713 0.99 -2.83 6.09
CA ILE A 713 2.19 -2.09 5.73
C ILE A 713 2.65 -1.11 6.83
N GLY A 714 1.81 -0.84 7.82
CA GLY A 714 2.09 0.18 8.85
C GLY A 714 3.47 0.08 9.52
N THR A 715 4.10 -1.10 9.53
CA THR A 715 5.44 -1.32 10.09
C THR A 715 6.59 -1.08 9.11
N LEU A 716 6.35 -1.11 7.79
CA LEU A 716 7.40 -1.02 6.76
C LEU A 716 8.15 0.32 6.74
N PRO A 717 7.48 1.49 6.81
CA PRO A 717 8.19 2.76 6.88
C PRO A 717 9.13 2.82 8.09
N GLY A 718 8.71 2.27 9.23
CA GLY A 718 9.53 2.18 10.44
C GLY A 718 10.77 1.30 10.27
N LEU A 719 10.61 0.12 9.67
CA LEU A 719 11.72 -0.81 9.42
C LEU A 719 12.74 -0.22 8.42
N LEU A 720 12.27 0.35 7.31
CA LEU A 720 13.12 0.96 6.29
C LEU A 720 13.80 2.22 6.83
N GLY A 721 13.07 3.09 7.52
CA GLY A 721 13.61 4.25 8.18
C GLY A 721 14.66 3.89 9.24
N GLY A 722 14.43 2.83 10.01
CA GLY A 722 15.37 2.26 10.98
C GLY A 722 16.66 1.74 10.33
N ALA A 723 16.54 0.98 9.24
CA ALA A 723 17.69 0.47 8.49
C ALA A 723 18.56 1.61 7.92
N LEU A 724 17.92 2.64 7.36
CA LEU A 724 18.60 3.83 6.85
C LEU A 724 19.25 4.64 7.97
N ALA A 725 18.61 4.76 9.14
CA ALA A 725 19.16 5.41 10.31
C ALA A 725 20.43 4.68 10.81
N VAL A 726 20.40 3.33 10.86
CA VAL A 726 21.58 2.51 11.22
C VAL A 726 22.72 2.75 10.23
N GLY A 727 22.45 2.76 8.94
CA GLY A 727 23.43 3.09 7.90
C GLY A 727 24.06 4.48 8.08
N ALA A 728 23.24 5.47 8.41
CA ALA A 728 23.69 6.83 8.70
C ALA A 728 24.57 6.93 9.95
N VAL A 729 24.21 6.21 11.02
CA VAL A 729 25.00 6.14 12.27
C VAL A 729 26.38 5.51 12.02
N ILE A 730 26.42 4.43 11.24
CA ILE A 730 27.68 3.79 10.84
C ILE A 730 28.55 4.76 10.03
N ALA A 731 27.97 5.43 9.05
CA ALA A 731 28.68 6.42 8.22
C ALA A 731 29.24 7.59 9.06
N LEU A 732 28.45 8.10 10.00
CA LEU A 732 28.88 9.15 10.94
C LEU A 732 30.04 8.67 11.82
N GLY A 733 29.91 7.47 12.39
CA GLY A 733 30.97 6.88 13.23
C GLY A 733 32.29 6.72 12.51
N LEU A 734 32.25 6.19 11.30
CA LEU A 734 33.44 6.04 10.45
C LEU A 734 34.05 7.40 10.09
N THR A 735 33.20 8.40 9.87
CA THR A 735 33.65 9.76 9.56
C THR A 735 34.34 10.42 10.76
N LEU A 736 33.79 10.25 11.96
CA LEU A 736 34.38 10.79 13.20
C LEU A 736 35.72 10.10 13.56
N VAL A 737 35.81 8.77 13.48
CA VAL A 737 37.06 8.02 13.69
C VAL A 737 38.16 8.52 12.76
N ALA A 738 37.81 8.72 11.51
CA ALA A 738 38.77 9.20 10.54
C ALA A 738 39.15 10.68 10.74
N SER A 739 38.22 11.53 11.18
CA SER A 739 38.51 12.92 11.55
C SER A 739 39.51 12.98 12.67
N VAL A 740 39.29 12.19 13.74
CA VAL A 740 40.23 12.11 14.89
C VAL A 740 41.59 11.59 14.46
N ARG A 741 41.65 10.54 13.63
CA ARG A 741 42.97 10.01 13.16
C ARG A 741 43.76 11.04 12.34
N ARG A 742 43.11 11.85 11.52
CA ARG A 742 43.79 12.88 10.74
C ARG A 742 44.22 14.09 11.53
N ARG A 743 43.45 14.48 12.55
CA ARG A 743 43.74 15.64 13.41
C ARG A 743 44.54 15.29 14.66
N ARG A 744 45.22 14.12 14.66
CA ARG A 744 46.06 13.71 15.81
C ARG A 744 47.07 14.75 16.21
N ARG A 745 47.69 15.47 15.25
CA ARG A 745 48.64 16.58 15.54
C ARG A 745 47.92 17.77 16.19
N ASP A 746 46.78 18.20 15.65
CA ASP A 746 46.00 19.31 16.22
C ASP A 746 45.57 18.98 17.67
N LEU A 747 45.10 17.73 17.88
CA LEU A 747 44.73 17.23 19.23
C LEU A 747 45.94 17.08 20.17
N ALA A 748 47.11 16.72 19.65
CA ALA A 748 48.35 16.65 20.43
C ALA A 748 48.80 18.07 20.82
N LEU A 749 48.68 19.08 19.93
CA LEU A 749 48.97 20.48 20.26
C LEU A 749 48.01 21.02 21.33
N LEU A 750 46.72 20.73 21.25
CA LEU A 750 45.76 21.10 22.32
C LEU A 750 46.15 20.47 23.67
N LYS A 751 46.69 19.23 23.67
CA LYS A 751 47.14 18.57 24.87
C LYS A 751 48.42 19.22 25.46
N THR A 752 49.34 19.69 24.59
CA THR A 752 50.52 20.47 25.07
C THR A 752 50.15 21.85 25.61
N LEU A 753 49.04 22.43 25.12
CA LEU A 753 48.45 23.67 25.64
C LEU A 753 47.65 23.47 26.94
N GLY A 754 47.66 22.25 27.54
CA GLY A 754 47.07 22.01 28.85
C GLY A 754 45.67 21.40 28.83
N PHE A 755 45.15 20.99 27.68
CA PHE A 755 43.86 20.30 27.66
C PHE A 755 43.91 18.96 28.36
N THR A 756 42.97 18.75 29.27
CA THR A 756 42.77 17.47 29.95
C THR A 756 42.19 16.41 29.02
N GLN A 757 42.32 15.13 29.37
CA GLN A 757 41.75 14.02 28.61
C GLN A 757 40.22 14.17 28.40
N ARG A 758 39.52 14.65 29.45
CA ARG A 758 38.08 14.92 29.41
C ARG A 758 37.72 16.05 28.44
N GLN A 759 38.52 17.13 28.43
CA GLN A 759 38.32 18.26 27.50
C GLN A 759 38.55 17.85 26.04
N LEU A 760 39.54 16.97 25.76
CA LEU A 760 39.77 16.44 24.42
C LEU A 760 38.60 15.54 23.94
N ALA A 761 38.10 14.66 24.83
CA ALA A 761 36.92 13.86 24.52
C ALA A 761 35.67 14.75 24.29
N ALA A 762 35.47 15.77 25.12
CA ALA A 762 34.42 16.77 24.98
C ALA A 762 34.53 17.55 23.65
N THR A 763 35.73 17.86 23.19
CA THR A 763 35.93 18.53 21.88
C THR A 763 35.43 17.68 20.72
N VAL A 764 35.67 16.36 20.76
CA VAL A 764 35.13 15.42 19.75
C VAL A 764 33.61 15.29 19.86
N ALA A 765 33.06 15.25 21.07
CA ALA A 765 31.61 15.25 21.27
C ALA A 765 30.95 16.53 20.75
N TRP A 766 31.51 17.71 21.01
CA TRP A 766 31.01 18.96 20.44
C TRP A 766 31.09 19.01 18.90
N GLN A 767 32.18 18.47 18.34
CA GLN A 767 32.31 18.36 16.88
C GLN A 767 31.15 17.51 16.29
N SER A 768 30.82 16.39 16.94
CA SER A 768 29.71 15.53 16.54
C SER A 768 28.36 16.23 16.69
N THR A 769 28.13 16.83 17.86
CA THR A 769 26.91 17.58 18.19
C THR A 769 26.63 18.69 17.17
N VAL A 770 27.63 19.48 16.81
CA VAL A 770 27.47 20.56 15.82
C VAL A 770 27.15 20.01 14.43
N ALA A 771 27.82 18.95 13.99
CA ALA A 771 27.51 18.34 12.69
C ALA A 771 26.07 17.84 12.61
N VAL A 772 25.58 17.20 13.69
CA VAL A 772 24.19 16.71 13.76
C VAL A 772 23.20 17.87 13.98
N ALA A 773 23.55 18.89 14.76
CA ALA A 773 22.69 20.08 14.92
C ALA A 773 22.44 20.80 13.58
N VAL A 774 23.50 20.97 12.75
CA VAL A 774 23.30 21.48 11.38
C VAL A 774 22.45 20.54 10.55
N GLY A 775 22.65 19.22 10.72
CA GLY A 775 21.82 18.20 10.10
C GLY A 775 20.34 18.33 10.49
N ILE A 776 20.04 18.59 11.77
CA ILE A 776 18.66 18.81 12.26
C ILE A 776 18.07 20.09 11.67
N VAL A 777 18.81 21.22 11.76
CA VAL A 777 18.30 22.53 11.30
C VAL A 777 18.00 22.54 9.79
N VAL A 778 18.77 21.84 8.98
CA VAL A 778 18.61 21.79 7.53
C VAL A 778 17.87 20.54 7.07
N GLY A 779 18.24 19.37 7.61
CA GLY A 779 17.75 18.08 7.15
C GLY A 779 16.30 17.80 7.57
N VAL A 780 15.89 18.24 8.77
CA VAL A 780 14.49 18.05 9.21
C VAL A 780 13.50 18.86 8.36
N PRO A 781 13.67 20.18 8.16
CA PRO A 781 12.77 20.91 7.26
C PRO A 781 12.75 20.35 5.84
N LEU A 782 13.93 20.02 5.30
CA LEU A 782 14.03 19.43 3.96
C LEU A 782 13.33 18.06 3.90
N GLY A 783 13.45 17.24 4.95
CA GLY A 783 12.77 15.96 5.08
C GLY A 783 11.25 16.10 5.13
N ILE A 784 10.73 17.08 5.87
CA ILE A 784 9.30 17.40 5.90
C ILE A 784 8.83 17.78 4.49
N VAL A 785 9.55 18.66 3.79
CA VAL A 785 9.20 19.06 2.42
C VAL A 785 9.19 17.86 1.48
N VAL A 786 10.24 17.05 1.49
CA VAL A 786 10.33 15.84 0.66
C VAL A 786 9.20 14.84 1.00
N GLY A 787 8.96 14.58 2.29
CA GLY A 787 7.89 13.67 2.73
C GLY A 787 6.51 14.15 2.31
N ARG A 788 6.22 15.45 2.43
CA ARG A 788 4.95 16.06 1.98
C ARG A 788 4.79 16.00 0.46
N THR A 789 5.86 16.25 -0.28
CA THR A 789 5.81 16.19 -1.75
C THR A 789 5.55 14.78 -2.24
N LEU A 790 6.27 13.79 -1.68
CA LEU A 790 6.06 12.38 -1.99
C LEU A 790 4.65 11.92 -1.61
N TRP A 791 4.15 12.36 -0.46
CA TRP A 791 2.79 12.11 -0.03
C TRP A 791 1.75 12.67 -0.99
N ASN A 792 1.90 13.93 -1.39
CA ASN A 792 0.96 14.57 -2.32
C ASN A 792 0.94 13.88 -3.69
N LEU A 793 2.10 13.43 -4.19
CA LEU A 793 2.18 12.65 -5.42
C LEU A 793 1.46 11.30 -5.25
N PHE A 794 1.72 10.60 -4.15
CA PHE A 794 1.10 9.32 -3.84
C PHE A 794 -0.42 9.45 -3.65
N ALA A 795 -0.89 10.41 -2.83
CA ALA A 795 -2.32 10.60 -2.57
C ALA A 795 -3.10 10.95 -3.85
N ARG A 796 -2.49 11.70 -4.76
CA ARG A 796 -3.08 12.00 -6.08
C ARG A 796 -3.13 10.76 -6.98
N ASP A 797 -2.12 9.90 -6.93
CA ASP A 797 -2.09 8.66 -7.72
C ASP A 797 -3.19 7.68 -7.28
N ILE A 798 -3.50 7.63 -5.99
CA ILE A 798 -4.62 6.82 -5.44
C ILE A 798 -5.94 7.60 -5.34
N HIS A 799 -6.03 8.82 -5.88
CA HIS A 799 -7.22 9.68 -5.90
C HIS A 799 -7.80 10.02 -4.51
N ALA A 800 -6.98 9.94 -3.47
CA ALA A 800 -7.33 10.35 -2.11
C ALA A 800 -7.08 11.85 -1.88
N VAL A 801 -7.68 12.41 -0.81
CA VAL A 801 -7.44 13.80 -0.42
C VAL A 801 -5.96 13.98 -0.03
N PRO A 802 -5.18 14.86 -0.70
CA PRO A 802 -3.75 15.02 -0.44
C PRO A 802 -3.49 15.86 0.82
N LEU A 803 -3.85 15.34 2.00
CA LEU A 803 -3.64 16.02 3.29
C LEU A 803 -2.41 15.44 3.99
N PRO A 804 -1.22 16.07 3.90
CA PRO A 804 -0.02 15.58 4.55
C PRO A 804 -0.05 15.83 6.06
N SER A 805 0.20 14.81 6.85
CA SER A 805 0.36 14.86 8.30
C SER A 805 1.84 14.91 8.69
N VAL A 806 2.20 15.82 9.60
CA VAL A 806 3.56 15.96 10.11
C VAL A 806 3.62 15.49 11.56
N PRO A 807 4.29 14.37 11.86
CA PRO A 807 4.35 13.81 13.22
C PRO A 807 5.38 14.57 14.06
N ILE A 808 5.01 15.72 14.62
CA ILE A 808 5.93 16.62 15.35
C ILE A 808 6.63 15.89 16.48
N LEU A 809 5.93 15.10 17.29
CA LEU A 809 6.51 14.34 18.41
C LEU A 809 7.58 13.34 17.91
N SER A 810 7.28 12.57 16.87
CA SER A 810 8.24 11.62 16.29
C SER A 810 9.47 12.32 15.73
N ILE A 811 9.31 13.48 15.09
CA ILE A 811 10.40 14.28 14.54
C ILE A 811 11.31 14.81 15.66
N VAL A 812 10.72 15.31 16.74
CA VAL A 812 11.48 15.76 17.93
C VAL A 812 12.25 14.59 18.55
N LEU A 813 11.61 13.43 18.69
CA LEU A 813 12.27 12.22 19.21
C LEU A 813 13.43 11.77 18.29
N ILE A 814 13.26 11.81 16.98
CA ILE A 814 14.32 11.53 15.99
C ILE A 814 15.49 12.52 16.15
N ALA A 815 15.21 13.80 16.30
CA ALA A 815 16.24 14.82 16.49
C ALA A 815 17.03 14.60 17.79
N VAL A 816 16.36 14.32 18.90
CA VAL A 816 16.99 14.00 20.18
C VAL A 816 17.78 12.68 20.09
N ALA A 817 17.21 11.65 19.51
CA ALA A 817 17.89 10.37 19.31
C ALA A 817 19.14 10.51 18.45
N ALA A 818 19.08 11.32 17.38
CA ALA A 818 20.24 11.60 16.53
C ALA A 818 21.38 12.29 17.32
N LEU A 819 21.05 13.27 18.18
CA LEU A 819 22.01 13.93 19.04
C LEU A 819 22.65 12.98 20.06
N VAL A 820 21.82 12.14 20.70
CA VAL A 820 22.30 11.14 21.68
C VAL A 820 23.20 10.12 21.00
N LEU A 821 22.77 9.53 19.89
CA LEU A 821 23.53 8.54 19.11
C LEU A 821 24.85 9.13 18.60
N ALA A 822 24.83 10.36 18.12
CA ALA A 822 26.04 11.05 17.67
C ALA A 822 27.08 11.16 18.78
N ASN A 823 26.65 11.46 20.01
CA ASN A 823 27.53 11.56 21.15
C ASN A 823 28.02 10.20 21.65
N VAL A 824 27.14 9.18 21.63
CA VAL A 824 27.55 7.78 21.94
C VAL A 824 28.61 7.29 20.96
N VAL A 825 28.37 7.51 19.66
CA VAL A 825 29.32 7.14 18.60
C VAL A 825 30.63 7.93 18.71
N ALA A 826 30.57 9.21 19.13
CA ALA A 826 31.71 10.06 19.34
C ALA A 826 32.57 9.65 20.57
N ALA A 827 31.98 8.87 21.49
CA ALA A 827 32.71 8.43 22.71
C ALA A 827 33.92 7.54 22.37
N ILE A 828 33.82 6.69 21.33
CA ILE A 828 34.94 5.82 20.92
C ILE A 828 36.12 6.65 20.37
N PRO A 829 35.95 7.50 19.33
CA PRO A 829 37.02 8.33 18.82
C PRO A 829 37.49 9.35 19.87
N GLY A 830 36.60 9.81 20.75
CA GLY A 830 36.93 10.67 21.87
C GLY A 830 37.93 10.03 22.85
N ARG A 831 37.70 8.77 23.19
CA ARG A 831 38.65 7.98 24.04
C ARG A 831 39.99 7.76 23.32
N ILE A 832 39.98 7.51 22.02
CA ILE A 832 41.17 7.37 21.19
C ILE A 832 41.96 8.68 21.19
N ALA A 833 41.27 9.83 21.01
CA ALA A 833 41.88 11.15 21.06
C ALA A 833 42.53 11.46 22.41
N ALA A 834 41.85 11.15 23.53
CA ALA A 834 42.31 11.36 24.89
C ALA A 834 43.59 10.55 25.24
N ARG A 835 43.75 9.35 24.69
CA ARG A 835 44.87 8.43 24.92
C ARG A 835 46.04 8.64 23.94
N THR A 836 45.97 9.61 23.04
CA THR A 836 47.04 9.86 22.05
C THR A 836 48.35 10.25 22.70
N PRO A 837 49.49 9.55 22.43
CA PRO A 837 50.78 9.87 23.00
C PRO A 837 51.39 11.09 22.28
N THR A 838 51.50 12.21 22.99
CA THR A 838 51.98 13.49 22.42
C THR A 838 53.45 13.44 22.01
N ALA A 839 54.31 12.79 22.81
CA ALA A 839 55.75 12.74 22.58
C ALA A 839 56.15 12.01 21.29
N LEU A 840 55.43 10.95 20.93
CA LEU A 840 55.70 10.17 19.72
C LEU A 840 55.21 10.90 18.44
N ILE A 841 54.11 11.65 18.54
CA ILE A 841 53.52 12.34 17.36
C ILE A 841 54.27 13.62 17.01
N LEU A 842 54.84 14.31 18.02
CA LEU A 842 55.60 15.55 17.80
C LEU A 842 57.08 15.29 17.43
N ARG A 843 57.61 14.08 17.73
CA ARG A 843 58.97 13.67 17.33
C ARG A 843 59.06 13.04 15.94
N ALA A 844 57.93 12.67 15.33
CA ALA A 844 57.91 12.06 14.00
C ALA A 844 57.97 13.15 12.87
N GLU A 845 59.08 13.86 12.83
CA GLU A 845 59.51 14.64 11.67
C GLU A 845 60.63 13.97 10.91
#